data_f9249d0b26a50a0084d96a4610d4b428
#
_entry.id   f9249d0b26a50a0084d96a4610d4b428
#
_cell.length_a   1.000
_cell.length_b   1.000
_cell.length_c   1.000
_cell.angle_alpha   90.00
_cell.angle_beta   90.00
_cell.angle_gamma   90.00
#
_symmetry.space_group_name_H-M   'P 1'
#
loop_
_entity.id
_entity.type
_entity.pdbx_description
1 polymer ?
#
loop_
_entity_poly.entity_id
_entity_poly.type
_entity_poly.pdbx_seq_one_letter_code
_entity_poly.pdbx_strand_id
1 'polypeptide(L)'
;MASKIIRAKIYLFFVAIGLSLLSHTSNTFAFDSPSESDMPLSMKINGKSISLQNLAPPTTKSDQALSDGASIYIKNCVLCHGDLLDGKGLYSESFYPSPANFLLPQSILSKPKSYTFWRVMKGGPGLPKKYEPWNSAMPAWEGVLTENQVWKVIHFIYEKSKKLSSTTTQHVSEPSLENGGKVYSENCSVCHGEKGAGDGPGAKISSPFPRNFIKGHIKLRSTPFGKIPTDKDLFDAITNGSKGTTMPSWEHLSEEDRLSLVLYLKSLSKKFAKFIKKGKTHKIVVIPDPPKFTLASLERGETLFIQSCSACHGVRGRSDGASTKKIVNIATDSIWPRNLSKPWKFRRGDKREQIFQTLRTGLSLTAMPRFSPRIFKDEQIWDLVNYVQTLSPSQKPETPKFLNVKKIDGPLPETPNDPTWKAVDSNFYPLAGQIIKSKKVIYPIIDNVVVKALHNGKDIAFYLHWDDPTVDPILKKMTTVEESPAPPLPAHLQTDEPEEQLSEELKPQEFPDSISIQFPSSINDGNERPYFLNGDSKHPVNLWKWSSHPMKALEFTATGIKKINVQKNSSQNLKSKVSYKFGRYFLVMKRPLTTPDTKIDIQLQPGQTTPIAFNLWNGSAGETGSKKVISSWFDMILE
;
A
#
# COMPACT_ATOMS: atom_id res chain seq x y z
N MET A 1 -59.74 18.59 -29.18
CA MET A 1 -58.52 19.40 -29.41
C MET A 1 -57.99 20.09 -28.15
N ALA A 2 -58.71 20.13 -27.05
CA ALA A 2 -58.27 20.81 -25.82
C ALA A 2 -57.35 20.00 -24.88
N SER A 3 -57.25 18.69 -25.07
CA SER A 3 -56.46 17.79 -24.16
C SER A 3 -54.97 17.67 -24.51
N LYS A 4 -54.54 18.09 -25.71
CA LYS A 4 -53.11 18.01 -26.13
C LYS A 4 -52.27 19.25 -25.77
N ILE A 5 -52.93 20.37 -25.49
CA ILE A 5 -52.24 21.65 -25.19
C ILE A 5 -51.84 21.72 -23.70
N ILE A 6 -52.56 21.02 -22.82
CA ILE A 6 -52.26 21.01 -21.38
C ILE A 6 -51.05 20.12 -21.04
N ARG A 7 -50.82 19.05 -21.79
CA ARG A 7 -49.64 18.19 -21.57
C ARG A 7 -48.32 18.83 -22.04
N ALA A 8 -48.33 19.70 -23.04
CA ALA A 8 -47.12 20.36 -23.52
C ALA A 8 -46.65 21.49 -22.58
N LYS A 9 -47.57 22.18 -21.88
CA LYS A 9 -47.18 23.23 -20.92
C LYS A 9 -46.66 22.69 -19.58
N ILE A 10 -47.06 21.50 -19.16
CA ILE A 10 -46.55 20.85 -17.94
C ILE A 10 -45.13 20.29 -18.16
N TYR A 11 -44.82 19.82 -19.36
CA TYR A 11 -43.47 19.31 -19.68
C TYR A 11 -42.42 20.44 -19.80
N LEU A 12 -42.80 21.62 -20.25
CA LEU A 12 -41.92 22.79 -20.32
C LEU A 12 -41.66 23.43 -18.94
N PHE A 13 -42.57 23.26 -17.98
CA PHE A 13 -42.39 23.81 -16.64
C PHE A 13 -41.47 22.93 -15.77
N PHE A 14 -41.47 21.62 -15.98
CA PHE A 14 -40.54 20.70 -15.30
C PHE A 14 -39.11 20.70 -15.88
N VAL A 15 -38.94 21.04 -17.16
CA VAL A 15 -37.60 21.18 -17.76
C VAL A 15 -36.94 22.50 -17.34
N ALA A 16 -37.72 23.57 -17.10
CA ALA A 16 -37.16 24.84 -16.62
C ALA A 16 -36.78 24.84 -15.13
N ILE A 17 -37.41 24.01 -14.29
CA ILE A 17 -37.06 23.85 -12.87
C ILE A 17 -35.88 22.85 -12.70
N GLY A 18 -35.73 21.91 -13.64
CA GLY A 18 -34.61 20.96 -13.63
C GLY A 18 -33.26 21.55 -14.06
N LEU A 19 -33.27 22.70 -14.78
CA LEU A 19 -32.03 23.35 -15.26
C LEU A 19 -31.52 24.49 -14.35
N SER A 20 -32.29 24.91 -13.34
CA SER A 20 -31.84 25.92 -12.38
C SER A 20 -31.25 25.37 -11.07
N LEU A 21 -31.18 24.03 -10.90
CA LEU A 21 -30.62 23.38 -9.73
C LEU A 21 -29.26 22.66 -10.00
N LEU A 22 -28.68 22.84 -11.17
CA LEU A 22 -27.41 22.23 -11.57
C LEU A 22 -26.24 23.21 -11.70
N SER A 23 -26.34 24.40 -11.12
CA SER A 23 -25.20 25.30 -10.96
C SER A 23 -24.70 25.32 -9.51
N HIS A 24 -24.65 24.18 -8.84
CA HIS A 24 -23.65 24.01 -7.81
C HIS A 24 -22.34 23.77 -8.55
N THR A 25 -21.61 24.83 -8.81
CA THR A 25 -20.20 24.79 -9.13
C THR A 25 -19.53 23.95 -8.01
N SER A 26 -19.36 22.66 -8.26
CA SER A 26 -18.33 21.90 -7.60
C SER A 26 -17.02 22.64 -7.92
N ASN A 27 -16.60 23.52 -7.02
CA ASN A 27 -15.22 23.95 -6.97
C ASN A 27 -14.40 22.68 -6.74
N THR A 28 -14.15 21.96 -7.82
CA THR A 28 -13.01 21.05 -7.88
C THR A 28 -11.82 21.98 -7.73
N PHE A 29 -11.29 22.08 -6.50
CA PHE A 29 -9.99 22.66 -6.30
C PHE A 29 -9.01 21.85 -7.14
N ALA A 30 -8.81 22.33 -8.38
CA ALA A 30 -7.75 21.82 -9.22
C ALA A 30 -6.45 22.13 -8.46
N PHE A 31 -5.74 21.09 -8.07
CA PHE A 31 -4.43 21.23 -7.45
C PHE A 31 -3.49 21.83 -8.49
N ASP A 32 -3.13 23.10 -8.32
CA ASP A 32 -2.15 23.76 -9.17
C ASP A 32 -0.76 23.19 -8.85
N SER A 33 -0.26 22.40 -9.77
CA SER A 33 1.12 21.93 -9.67
C SER A 33 2.09 23.11 -9.74
N PRO A 34 3.17 23.13 -8.92
CA PRO A 34 4.15 24.19 -8.98
C PRO A 34 4.68 24.42 -10.39
N SER A 35 4.71 25.68 -10.81
CA SER A 35 5.23 26.09 -12.12
C SER A 35 6.73 26.36 -12.07
N GLU A 36 7.35 26.56 -13.23
CA GLU A 36 8.75 26.95 -13.32
C GLU A 36 9.01 28.31 -12.65
N SER A 37 8.06 29.24 -12.77
CA SER A 37 8.15 30.58 -12.14
C SER A 37 8.14 30.56 -10.61
N ASP A 38 7.80 29.42 -10.00
CA ASP A 38 7.83 29.24 -8.54
C ASP A 38 9.20 28.79 -8.03
N MET A 39 10.09 28.42 -8.94
CA MET A 39 11.46 28.07 -8.58
C MET A 39 12.22 29.30 -8.09
N PRO A 40 12.81 29.28 -6.88
CA PRO A 40 13.58 30.43 -6.39
C PRO A 40 14.83 30.65 -7.23
N LEU A 41 15.34 31.86 -7.28
CA LEU A 41 16.59 32.19 -7.99
C LEU A 41 17.79 31.45 -7.42
N SER A 42 17.79 31.20 -6.12
CA SER A 42 18.83 30.44 -5.41
C SER A 42 18.25 29.65 -4.25
N MET A 43 18.99 28.64 -3.80
CA MET A 43 18.66 27.87 -2.60
C MET A 43 19.91 27.56 -1.78
N LYS A 44 19.75 27.34 -0.47
CA LYS A 44 20.83 26.86 0.39
C LYS A 44 20.82 25.32 0.44
N ILE A 45 21.98 24.72 0.22
CA ILE A 45 22.24 23.29 0.42
C ILE A 45 23.41 23.16 1.38
N ASN A 46 23.23 22.48 2.50
CA ASN A 46 24.27 22.33 3.54
C ASN A 46 24.94 23.66 3.91
N GLY A 47 24.15 24.74 4.00
CA GLY A 47 24.62 26.07 4.34
C GLY A 47 25.21 26.91 3.18
N LYS A 48 25.51 26.31 2.02
CA LYS A 48 26.01 27.01 0.84
C LYS A 48 24.87 27.46 -0.08
N SER A 49 24.90 28.70 -0.53
CA SER A 49 23.94 29.23 -1.51
C SER A 49 24.32 28.79 -2.93
N ILE A 50 23.36 28.21 -3.65
CA ILE A 50 23.51 27.74 -5.03
C ILE A 50 22.49 28.48 -5.89
N SER A 51 22.95 29.10 -7.00
CA SER A 51 22.05 29.68 -8.01
C SER A 51 21.36 28.58 -8.80
N LEU A 52 20.04 28.67 -8.94
CA LEU A 52 19.23 27.72 -9.73
C LEU A 52 19.05 28.16 -11.19
N GLN A 53 19.24 29.44 -11.50
CA GLN A 53 19.03 29.96 -12.86
C GLN A 53 20.00 29.36 -13.88
N ASN A 54 21.26 29.17 -13.49
CA ASN A 54 22.32 28.65 -14.35
C ASN A 54 22.80 27.27 -13.92
N LEU A 55 22.02 26.56 -13.10
CA LEU A 55 22.41 25.27 -12.59
C LEU A 55 22.28 24.21 -13.68
N ALA A 56 23.41 23.78 -14.19
CA ALA A 56 23.51 22.73 -15.19
C ALA A 56 23.89 21.38 -14.56
N PRO A 57 23.40 20.26 -15.10
CA PRO A 57 23.86 18.94 -14.69
C PRO A 57 25.37 18.79 -15.00
N PRO A 58 26.12 18.02 -14.20
CA PRO A 58 27.48 17.65 -14.53
C PRO A 58 27.57 17.03 -15.92
N THR A 59 28.62 17.30 -16.64
CA THR A 59 28.80 16.93 -18.05
C THR A 59 28.92 15.43 -18.35
N THR A 60 29.12 14.60 -17.34
CA THR A 60 29.27 13.14 -17.49
C THR A 60 27.94 12.41 -17.69
N LYS A 61 27.50 12.34 -18.94
CA LYS A 61 26.48 11.38 -19.38
C LYS A 61 27.19 10.06 -19.71
N SER A 62 27.23 9.14 -18.75
CA SER A 62 27.76 7.79 -18.98
C SER A 62 26.67 6.75 -18.69
N ASP A 63 26.77 5.58 -19.31
CA ASP A 63 25.88 4.45 -19.01
C ASP A 63 25.92 4.08 -17.51
N GLN A 64 27.08 4.25 -16.88
CA GLN A 64 27.24 4.06 -15.43
C GLN A 64 26.43 5.09 -14.64
N ALA A 65 26.40 6.36 -15.04
CA ALA A 65 25.60 7.38 -14.37
C ALA A 65 24.10 7.11 -14.51
N LEU A 66 23.66 6.56 -15.64
CA LEU A 66 22.29 6.15 -15.88
C LEU A 66 21.90 4.95 -15.00
N SER A 67 22.76 3.94 -14.90
CA SER A 67 22.59 2.76 -14.04
C SER A 67 22.55 3.13 -12.56
N ASP A 68 23.44 4.01 -12.11
CA ASP A 68 23.44 4.54 -10.75
C ASP A 68 22.15 5.30 -10.46
N GLY A 69 21.69 6.14 -11.40
CA GLY A 69 20.43 6.88 -11.32
C GLY A 69 19.22 5.96 -11.20
N ALA A 70 19.17 4.88 -11.97
CA ALA A 70 18.16 3.84 -11.88
C ALA A 70 18.14 3.20 -10.48
N SER A 71 19.31 2.85 -9.96
CA SER A 71 19.46 2.27 -8.63
C SER A 71 18.98 3.22 -7.52
N ILE A 72 19.28 4.52 -7.63
CA ILE A 72 18.82 5.55 -6.68
C ILE A 72 17.30 5.71 -6.77
N TYR A 73 16.74 5.77 -8.00
CA TYR A 73 15.30 5.88 -8.23
C TYR A 73 14.54 4.73 -7.59
N ILE A 74 14.96 3.50 -7.84
CA ILE A 74 14.33 2.31 -7.30
C ILE A 74 14.40 2.30 -5.77
N LYS A 75 15.54 2.66 -5.19
CA LYS A 75 15.73 2.66 -3.74
C LYS A 75 14.88 3.69 -3.00
N ASN A 76 14.53 4.82 -3.63
CA ASN A 76 13.98 5.97 -2.93
C ASN A 76 12.68 6.53 -3.54
N CYS A 77 12.38 6.30 -4.82
CA CYS A 77 11.33 7.01 -5.56
C CYS A 77 10.22 6.09 -6.08
N VAL A 78 10.57 4.86 -6.49
CA VAL A 78 9.66 3.94 -7.21
C VAL A 78 8.40 3.61 -6.45
N LEU A 79 8.46 3.47 -5.12
CA LEU A 79 7.29 3.10 -4.30
C LEU A 79 6.18 4.14 -4.35
N CYS A 80 6.51 5.40 -4.64
CA CYS A 80 5.54 6.48 -4.82
C CYS A 80 5.31 6.78 -6.31
N HIS A 81 6.38 6.98 -7.10
CA HIS A 81 6.29 7.45 -8.48
C HIS A 81 6.11 6.34 -9.53
N GLY A 82 6.16 5.06 -9.11
CA GLY A 82 6.02 3.91 -10.01
C GLY A 82 7.26 3.67 -10.87
N ASP A 83 7.37 2.47 -11.39
CA ASP A 83 8.43 2.05 -12.30
C ASP A 83 8.25 2.61 -13.71
N LEU A 84 6.98 2.91 -14.10
CA LEU A 84 6.63 3.59 -15.34
C LEU A 84 6.73 5.11 -15.26
N LEU A 85 7.14 5.68 -14.14
CA LEU A 85 7.17 7.12 -13.93
C LEU A 85 5.79 7.80 -14.00
N ASP A 86 4.71 7.03 -13.86
CA ASP A 86 3.31 7.43 -14.03
C ASP A 86 2.62 7.90 -12.74
N GLY A 87 3.37 7.93 -11.63
CA GLY A 87 2.85 8.31 -10.33
C GLY A 87 2.03 7.21 -9.64
N LYS A 88 2.00 5.98 -10.17
CA LYS A 88 1.21 4.85 -9.66
C LYS A 88 2.04 3.82 -8.91
N GLY A 89 3.00 4.26 -8.13
CA GLY A 89 3.76 3.37 -7.26
C GLY A 89 2.91 2.71 -6.18
N LEU A 90 3.45 1.68 -5.54
CA LEU A 90 2.76 0.87 -4.51
C LEU A 90 2.12 1.72 -3.40
N TYR A 91 2.70 2.87 -3.08
CA TYR A 91 2.25 3.79 -2.02
C TYR A 91 1.49 5.01 -2.53
N SER A 92 1.27 5.13 -3.85
CA SER A 92 0.69 6.35 -4.45
C SER A 92 -0.65 6.74 -3.84
N GLU A 93 -1.50 5.77 -3.51
CA GLU A 93 -2.83 6.01 -2.94
C GLU A 93 -2.81 6.47 -1.47
N SER A 94 -1.68 6.31 -0.78
CA SER A 94 -1.52 6.76 0.62
C SER A 94 -1.18 8.24 0.73
N PHE A 95 -1.01 8.93 -0.41
CA PHE A 95 -0.61 10.33 -0.46
C PHE A 95 -1.62 11.18 -1.23
N TYR A 96 -1.93 12.33 -0.65
CA TYR A 96 -2.75 13.35 -1.28
C TYR A 96 -2.04 14.72 -1.15
N PRO A 97 -1.79 15.43 -2.26
CA PRO A 97 -2.00 15.01 -3.65
C PRO A 97 -1.15 13.78 -4.02
N SER A 98 -1.62 13.04 -5.04
CA SER A 98 -0.92 11.86 -5.54
C SER A 98 0.46 12.20 -6.10
N PRO A 99 1.42 11.26 -6.08
CA PRO A 99 2.73 11.46 -6.68
C PRO A 99 2.63 11.87 -8.15
N ALA A 100 3.53 12.77 -8.58
CA ALA A 100 3.52 13.30 -9.94
C ALA A 100 3.71 12.19 -10.98
N ASN A 101 2.92 12.27 -12.06
CA ASN A 101 3.12 11.51 -13.29
C ASN A 101 4.11 12.28 -14.18
N PHE A 102 5.30 11.70 -14.40
CA PHE A 102 6.35 12.35 -15.19
C PHE A 102 6.17 12.21 -16.71
N LEU A 103 5.19 11.42 -17.16
CA LEU A 103 4.91 11.19 -18.57
C LEU A 103 3.96 12.26 -19.18
N LEU A 104 3.32 13.04 -18.34
CA LEU A 104 2.40 14.09 -18.83
C LEU A 104 3.19 15.20 -19.54
N PRO A 105 2.67 15.76 -20.66
CA PRO A 105 3.37 16.79 -21.43
C PRO A 105 3.79 18.02 -20.62
N GLN A 106 3.02 18.39 -19.61
CA GLN A 106 3.26 19.56 -18.75
C GLN A 106 4.07 19.22 -17.48
N SER A 107 4.59 18.01 -17.38
CA SER A 107 5.34 17.55 -16.20
C SER A 107 6.83 17.87 -16.33
N ILE A 108 7.66 16.90 -15.95
CA ILE A 108 9.10 17.07 -15.84
C ILE A 108 9.79 17.33 -17.18
N LEU A 109 9.30 16.75 -18.29
CA LEU A 109 9.94 16.87 -19.60
C LEU A 109 9.88 18.29 -20.17
N SER A 110 8.87 19.08 -19.77
CA SER A 110 8.70 20.47 -20.22
C SER A 110 9.45 21.49 -19.38
N LYS A 111 10.13 21.07 -18.31
CA LYS A 111 10.75 21.96 -17.33
C LYS A 111 12.27 21.83 -17.33
N PRO A 112 13.01 22.90 -16.97
CA PRO A 112 14.45 22.83 -16.82
C PRO A 112 14.86 21.77 -15.78
N LYS A 113 16.00 21.15 -15.98
CA LYS A 113 16.51 20.16 -15.02
C LYS A 113 16.81 20.76 -13.64
N SER A 114 17.14 22.06 -13.56
CA SER A 114 17.29 22.81 -12.31
C SER A 114 15.99 22.88 -11.51
N TYR A 115 14.83 22.96 -12.18
CA TYR A 115 13.53 22.87 -11.52
C TYR A 115 13.36 21.49 -10.84
N THR A 116 13.66 20.41 -11.55
CA THR A 116 13.57 19.06 -10.99
C THR A 116 14.57 18.88 -9.84
N PHE A 117 15.78 19.44 -9.98
CA PHE A 117 16.79 19.42 -8.92
C PHE A 117 16.27 20.11 -7.66
N TRP A 118 15.70 21.32 -7.77
CA TRP A 118 15.07 22.00 -6.66
C TRP A 118 13.96 21.16 -6.01
N ARG A 119 13.06 20.58 -6.82
CA ARG A 119 11.95 19.77 -6.32
C ARG A 119 12.43 18.51 -5.57
N VAL A 120 13.45 17.83 -6.06
CA VAL A 120 14.02 16.67 -5.38
C VAL A 120 14.72 17.07 -4.08
N MET A 121 15.53 18.13 -4.11
CA MET A 121 16.29 18.58 -2.94
C MET A 121 15.35 19.07 -1.82
N LYS A 122 14.36 19.89 -2.12
CA LYS A 122 13.53 20.60 -1.13
C LYS A 122 12.16 19.97 -0.89
N GLY A 123 11.66 19.16 -1.80
CA GLY A 123 10.37 18.46 -1.65
C GLY A 123 9.16 19.38 -1.45
N GLY A 124 8.15 18.88 -0.77
CA GLY A 124 6.97 19.64 -0.35
C GLY A 124 7.30 20.82 0.55
N PRO A 125 8.14 20.65 1.59
CA PRO A 125 8.53 21.74 2.48
C PRO A 125 9.23 22.92 1.79
N GLY A 126 9.75 22.73 0.59
CA GLY A 126 10.38 23.80 -0.20
C GLY A 126 9.46 24.53 -1.16
N LEU A 127 8.15 24.26 -1.14
CA LEU A 127 7.19 24.99 -1.95
C LEU A 127 6.87 26.37 -1.39
N PRO A 128 6.58 27.37 -2.27
CA PRO A 128 6.03 28.65 -1.86
C PRO A 128 4.71 28.52 -1.11
N LYS A 129 4.43 29.45 -0.19
CA LYS A 129 3.22 29.47 0.65
C LYS A 129 1.90 29.42 -0.13
N LYS A 130 1.85 29.97 -1.33
CA LYS A 130 0.63 29.93 -2.18
C LYS A 130 0.13 28.52 -2.52
N TYR A 131 0.93 27.49 -2.30
CA TYR A 131 0.56 26.07 -2.49
C TYR A 131 0.02 25.41 -1.22
N GLU A 132 -0.16 26.17 -0.17
CA GLU A 132 -0.90 25.74 1.01
C GLU A 132 -2.41 25.83 0.78
N PRO A 133 -3.27 24.99 1.37
CA PRO A 133 -3.00 24.01 2.40
C PRO A 133 -2.48 22.65 1.89
N TRP A 134 -2.28 22.49 0.61
CA TRP A 134 -1.93 21.22 -0.04
C TRP A 134 -0.42 21.06 -0.18
N ASN A 135 0.29 21.01 0.94
CA ASN A 135 1.71 20.68 0.90
C ASN A 135 1.93 19.33 0.26
N SER A 136 2.79 19.30 -0.76
CA SER A 136 3.20 18.05 -1.40
C SER A 136 3.83 17.12 -0.35
N ALA A 137 3.41 15.86 -0.32
CA ALA A 137 4.03 14.81 0.48
C ALA A 137 5.41 14.37 -0.06
N MET A 138 5.88 14.95 -1.18
CA MET A 138 7.23 14.72 -1.69
C MET A 138 8.26 15.09 -0.61
N PRO A 139 9.08 14.14 -0.12
CA PRO A 139 10.07 14.45 0.90
C PRO A 139 11.20 15.31 0.36
N ALA A 140 11.82 16.09 1.22
CA ALA A 140 13.10 16.73 0.93
C ALA A 140 14.20 15.66 0.99
N TRP A 141 14.98 15.53 -0.08
CA TRP A 141 16.10 14.58 -0.16
C TRP A 141 17.44 15.19 0.20
N GLU A 142 17.46 16.49 0.53
CA GLU A 142 18.63 17.16 1.14
C GLU A 142 19.05 16.44 2.42
N GLY A 143 20.35 16.18 2.57
CA GLY A 143 20.89 15.42 3.71
C GLY A 143 20.66 13.89 3.65
N VAL A 144 19.95 13.40 2.63
CA VAL A 144 19.77 11.95 2.36
C VAL A 144 20.52 11.55 1.09
N LEU A 145 20.45 12.37 0.04
CA LEU A 145 21.16 12.20 -1.22
C LEU A 145 22.17 13.35 -1.40
N THR A 146 23.32 13.02 -1.97
CA THR A 146 24.28 14.04 -2.41
C THR A 146 23.80 14.73 -3.70
N GLU A 147 24.28 15.92 -4.00
CA GLU A 147 23.94 16.65 -5.23
C GLU A 147 24.20 15.80 -6.48
N ASN A 148 25.35 15.08 -6.51
CA ASN A 148 25.68 14.19 -7.61
C ASN A 148 24.67 13.03 -7.75
N GLN A 149 24.23 12.45 -6.65
CA GLN A 149 23.19 11.40 -6.66
C GLN A 149 21.85 11.95 -7.16
N VAL A 150 21.49 13.18 -6.81
CA VAL A 150 20.27 13.84 -7.32
C VAL A 150 20.40 14.07 -8.83
N TRP A 151 21.54 14.51 -9.34
CA TRP A 151 21.75 14.64 -10.79
C TRP A 151 21.67 13.32 -11.54
N LYS A 152 22.20 12.23 -10.99
CA LYS A 152 22.10 10.88 -11.59
C LYS A 152 20.65 10.41 -11.68
N VAL A 153 19.86 10.59 -10.62
CA VAL A 153 18.43 10.19 -10.64
C VAL A 153 17.62 11.05 -11.61
N ILE A 154 17.89 12.35 -11.69
CA ILE A 154 17.27 13.25 -12.68
C ILE A 154 17.59 12.79 -14.09
N HIS A 155 18.86 12.50 -14.38
CA HIS A 155 19.27 11.99 -15.70
C HIS A 155 18.50 10.73 -16.06
N PHE A 156 18.41 9.76 -15.14
CA PHE A 156 17.61 8.54 -15.33
C PHE A 156 16.14 8.85 -15.64
N ILE A 157 15.49 9.71 -14.84
CA ILE A 157 14.07 10.04 -15.02
C ILE A 157 13.83 10.65 -16.41
N TYR A 158 14.67 11.61 -16.85
CA TYR A 158 14.51 12.25 -18.15
C TYR A 158 14.73 11.28 -19.33
N GLU A 159 15.78 10.45 -19.29
CA GLU A 159 16.04 9.48 -20.36
C GLU A 159 14.96 8.39 -20.43
N LYS A 160 14.53 7.87 -19.28
CA LYS A 160 13.45 6.89 -19.22
C LYS A 160 12.09 7.48 -19.65
N SER A 161 11.78 8.72 -19.26
CA SER A 161 10.55 9.40 -19.68
C SER A 161 10.50 9.60 -21.19
N LYS A 162 11.60 10.05 -21.82
CA LYS A 162 11.70 10.18 -23.27
C LYS A 162 11.45 8.85 -23.97
N LYS A 163 12.10 7.78 -23.49
CA LYS A 163 11.94 6.43 -24.05
C LYS A 163 10.50 5.97 -23.95
N LEU A 164 9.83 6.14 -22.80
CA LEU A 164 8.43 5.76 -22.60
C LEU A 164 7.47 6.60 -23.46
N SER A 165 7.77 7.87 -23.70
CA SER A 165 6.94 8.76 -24.54
C SER A 165 7.13 8.53 -26.04
N SER A 166 8.27 7.99 -26.47
CA SER A 166 8.59 7.75 -27.88
C SER A 166 8.14 6.39 -28.42
N THR A 167 7.56 5.53 -27.59
CA THR A 167 7.20 4.15 -27.94
C THR A 167 5.95 4.02 -28.85
N THR A 168 5.58 5.05 -29.60
CA THR A 168 4.35 5.09 -30.43
C THR A 168 4.53 4.54 -31.86
N THR A 169 5.71 4.14 -32.28
CA THR A 169 5.94 3.52 -33.61
C THR A 169 6.89 2.35 -33.49
N GLN A 170 6.38 1.14 -33.32
CA GLN A 170 7.19 -0.06 -33.38
C GLN A 170 7.01 -0.78 -34.72
N HIS A 171 8.14 -1.02 -35.39
CA HIS A 171 8.27 -2.06 -36.37
C HIS A 171 7.96 -3.40 -35.68
N VAL A 172 7.01 -4.14 -36.22
CA VAL A 172 6.71 -5.51 -35.81
C VAL A 172 7.89 -6.37 -36.29
N SER A 173 8.79 -6.71 -35.39
CA SER A 173 9.85 -7.69 -35.63
C SER A 173 9.51 -9.00 -34.90
N GLU A 174 10.02 -10.14 -35.38
CA GLU A 174 9.81 -11.43 -34.72
C GLU A 174 10.48 -11.47 -33.34
N PRO A 175 9.85 -12.12 -32.32
CA PRO A 175 10.46 -12.29 -31.01
C PRO A 175 11.84 -12.94 -31.09
N SER A 176 12.85 -12.33 -30.45
CA SER A 176 14.22 -12.82 -30.50
C SER A 176 14.88 -12.89 -29.13
N LEU A 177 15.87 -13.78 -29.00
CA LEU A 177 16.67 -13.91 -27.77
C LEU A 177 17.50 -12.66 -27.51
N GLU A 178 18.03 -12.03 -28.56
CA GLU A 178 18.82 -10.82 -28.50
C GLU A 178 17.99 -9.64 -27.98
N ASN A 179 16.82 -9.39 -28.59
CA ASN A 179 15.88 -8.37 -28.10
C ASN A 179 15.45 -8.64 -26.67
N GLY A 180 15.16 -9.90 -26.31
CA GLY A 180 14.83 -10.29 -24.95
C GLY A 180 15.93 -9.96 -23.94
N GLY A 181 17.19 -10.16 -24.30
CA GLY A 181 18.35 -9.79 -23.50
C GLY A 181 18.47 -8.27 -23.29
N LYS A 182 18.26 -7.49 -24.37
CA LYS A 182 18.24 -6.02 -24.32
C LYS A 182 17.13 -5.50 -23.41
N VAL A 183 15.89 -5.93 -23.64
CA VAL A 183 14.73 -5.51 -22.85
C VAL A 183 14.90 -5.92 -21.37
N TYR A 184 15.46 -7.10 -21.10
CA TYR A 184 15.79 -7.57 -19.75
C TYR A 184 16.80 -6.66 -19.05
N SER A 185 17.89 -6.35 -19.70
CA SER A 185 18.94 -5.47 -19.15
C SER A 185 18.39 -4.10 -18.78
N GLU A 186 17.54 -3.53 -19.62
CA GLU A 186 16.98 -2.19 -19.44
C GLU A 186 15.90 -2.10 -18.37
N ASN A 187 15.12 -3.17 -18.16
CA ASN A 187 13.89 -3.10 -17.35
C ASN A 187 13.85 -4.07 -16.18
N CYS A 188 14.54 -5.21 -16.24
CA CYS A 188 14.38 -6.31 -15.29
C CYS A 188 15.60 -6.53 -14.40
N SER A 189 16.82 -6.32 -14.94
CA SER A 189 18.09 -6.63 -14.28
C SER A 189 18.27 -5.91 -12.95
N VAL A 190 17.73 -4.71 -12.83
CA VAL A 190 17.77 -3.89 -11.62
C VAL A 190 17.21 -4.63 -10.38
N CYS A 191 16.17 -5.44 -10.55
CA CYS A 191 15.61 -6.25 -9.46
C CYS A 191 16.11 -7.69 -9.55
N HIS A 192 16.08 -8.27 -10.76
CA HIS A 192 16.38 -9.68 -10.96
C HIS A 192 17.87 -10.01 -11.12
N GLY A 193 18.74 -8.99 -11.17
CA GLY A 193 20.19 -9.14 -11.38
C GLY A 193 20.54 -9.35 -12.86
N GLU A 194 21.73 -8.99 -13.28
CA GLU A 194 22.20 -9.11 -14.65
C GLU A 194 22.13 -10.54 -15.19
N LYS A 195 22.43 -11.51 -14.33
CA LYS A 195 22.40 -12.95 -14.65
C LYS A 195 21.07 -13.64 -14.27
N GLY A 196 20.07 -12.89 -13.79
CA GLY A 196 18.78 -13.45 -13.39
C GLY A 196 18.81 -14.20 -12.07
N ALA A 197 19.77 -13.90 -11.18
CA ALA A 197 19.93 -14.57 -9.88
C ALA A 197 18.98 -14.04 -8.79
N GLY A 198 18.23 -12.95 -9.05
CA GLY A 198 17.34 -12.30 -8.09
C GLY A 198 18.09 -11.37 -7.12
N ASP A 199 19.28 -10.94 -7.46
CA ASP A 199 20.27 -10.24 -6.64
C ASP A 199 20.57 -8.81 -7.12
N GLY A 200 19.71 -8.26 -7.96
CA GLY A 200 19.84 -6.87 -8.42
C GLY A 200 19.79 -5.85 -7.28
N PRO A 201 20.26 -4.61 -7.51
CA PRO A 201 20.27 -3.57 -6.47
C PRO A 201 18.88 -3.29 -5.86
N GLY A 202 17.81 -3.49 -6.62
CA GLY A 202 16.42 -3.38 -6.16
C GLY A 202 15.93 -4.57 -5.34
N ALA A 203 16.67 -5.68 -5.29
CA ALA A 203 16.25 -6.87 -4.54
C ALA A 203 16.09 -6.59 -3.03
N LYS A 204 16.96 -5.74 -2.47
CA LYS A 204 16.95 -5.38 -1.03
C LYS A 204 15.69 -4.62 -0.59
N ILE A 205 15.01 -3.97 -1.53
CA ILE A 205 13.77 -3.25 -1.26
C ILE A 205 12.53 -3.99 -1.82
N SER A 206 12.69 -5.25 -2.20
CA SER A 206 11.61 -6.07 -2.77
C SER A 206 11.16 -7.13 -1.77
N SER A 207 9.86 -7.25 -1.55
CA SER A 207 9.26 -8.35 -0.79
C SER A 207 8.03 -8.88 -1.54
N PRO A 208 7.96 -10.18 -1.79
CA PRO A 208 9.05 -11.16 -1.63
C PRO A 208 10.23 -10.85 -2.56
N PHE A 209 11.39 -11.39 -2.26
CA PHE A 209 12.58 -11.23 -3.13
C PHE A 209 12.29 -11.55 -4.60
N PRO A 210 12.94 -10.85 -5.53
CA PRO A 210 12.82 -11.11 -6.97
C PRO A 210 13.15 -12.57 -7.30
N ARG A 211 12.51 -13.09 -8.34
CA ARG A 211 12.74 -14.47 -8.77
C ARG A 211 14.18 -14.69 -9.22
N ASN A 212 14.74 -15.79 -8.75
CA ASN A 212 15.96 -16.36 -9.32
C ASN A 212 15.56 -17.23 -10.51
N PHE A 213 15.80 -16.75 -11.72
CA PHE A 213 15.46 -17.43 -12.97
C PHE A 213 16.38 -18.62 -13.25
N ILE A 214 17.65 -18.56 -12.81
CA ILE A 214 18.64 -19.64 -12.99
C ILE A 214 18.12 -20.95 -12.35
N LYS A 215 17.49 -20.84 -11.16
CA LYS A 215 16.89 -21.99 -10.49
C LYS A 215 15.61 -22.50 -11.17
N GLY A 216 14.98 -21.72 -12.04
CA GLY A 216 13.79 -22.09 -12.80
C GLY A 216 12.57 -22.41 -11.94
N HIS A 217 12.48 -21.83 -10.75
CA HIS A 217 11.34 -21.99 -9.85
C HIS A 217 10.42 -20.78 -9.95
N ILE A 218 9.30 -20.95 -10.64
CA ILE A 218 8.29 -19.89 -10.86
C ILE A 218 7.05 -20.19 -10.02
N LYS A 219 6.55 -19.17 -9.30
CA LYS A 219 5.37 -19.31 -8.42
C LYS A 219 4.06 -19.36 -9.19
N LEU A 220 3.89 -18.45 -10.14
CA LEU A 220 2.66 -18.32 -10.94
C LEU A 220 2.78 -19.20 -12.17
N ARG A 221 2.02 -20.29 -12.24
CA ARG A 221 2.05 -21.25 -13.33
C ARG A 221 0.72 -22.01 -13.44
N SER A 222 0.42 -22.46 -14.64
CA SER A 222 -0.72 -23.35 -14.94
C SER A 222 -0.35 -24.84 -14.85
N THR A 223 0.94 -25.14 -14.74
CA THR A 223 1.46 -26.51 -14.63
C THR A 223 1.40 -27.03 -13.19
N PRO A 224 1.36 -28.36 -12.96
CA PRO A 224 1.37 -28.94 -11.63
C PRO A 224 2.57 -28.50 -10.78
N PHE A 225 2.44 -28.60 -9.47
CA PHE A 225 3.48 -28.24 -8.51
C PHE A 225 4.84 -28.87 -8.84
N GLY A 226 5.91 -28.08 -8.82
CA GLY A 226 7.29 -28.53 -9.09
C GLY A 226 7.62 -28.65 -10.59
N LYS A 227 6.65 -28.44 -11.48
CA LYS A 227 6.90 -28.39 -12.93
C LYS A 227 7.26 -26.97 -13.36
N ILE A 228 7.95 -26.85 -14.51
CA ILE A 228 8.26 -25.55 -15.10
C ILE A 228 6.98 -24.90 -15.66
N PRO A 229 6.88 -23.56 -15.69
CA PRO A 229 5.74 -22.86 -16.28
C PRO A 229 5.71 -23.02 -17.80
N THR A 230 4.55 -22.75 -18.39
CA THR A 230 4.40 -22.57 -19.84
C THR A 230 4.93 -21.19 -20.27
N ASP A 231 5.12 -21.00 -21.57
CA ASP A 231 5.46 -19.68 -22.14
C ASP A 231 4.35 -18.66 -21.83
N LYS A 232 3.08 -19.09 -21.90
CA LYS A 232 1.95 -18.26 -21.50
C LYS A 232 1.98 -17.85 -20.03
N ASP A 233 2.38 -18.73 -19.11
CA ASP A 233 2.52 -18.38 -17.69
C ASP A 233 3.56 -17.29 -17.47
N LEU A 234 4.69 -17.36 -18.18
CA LEU A 234 5.73 -16.33 -18.12
C LEU A 234 5.26 -15.02 -18.75
N PHE A 235 4.64 -15.10 -19.91
CA PHE A 235 4.07 -13.96 -20.62
C PHE A 235 3.01 -13.23 -19.76
N ASP A 236 2.07 -13.97 -19.18
CA ASP A 236 1.03 -13.43 -18.30
C ASP A 236 1.63 -12.79 -17.03
N ALA A 237 2.66 -13.42 -16.45
CA ALA A 237 3.35 -12.88 -15.28
C ALA A 237 4.12 -11.58 -15.58
N ILE A 238 4.70 -11.45 -16.77
CA ILE A 238 5.32 -10.22 -17.25
C ILE A 238 4.23 -9.17 -17.50
N THR A 239 3.21 -9.51 -18.27
CA THR A 239 2.13 -8.59 -18.66
C THR A 239 1.42 -8.01 -17.45
N ASN A 240 0.97 -8.86 -16.51
CA ASN A 240 0.13 -8.45 -15.39
C ASN A 240 0.92 -8.07 -14.13
N GLY A 241 2.22 -8.33 -14.09
CA GLY A 241 3.00 -8.23 -12.88
C GLY A 241 2.55 -9.21 -11.79
N SER A 242 2.85 -8.89 -10.53
CA SER A 242 2.43 -9.68 -9.38
C SER A 242 1.80 -8.76 -8.34
N LYS A 243 0.48 -8.71 -8.30
CA LYS A 243 -0.30 -7.82 -7.41
C LYS A 243 0.17 -7.93 -5.95
N GLY A 244 0.24 -6.79 -5.28
CA GLY A 244 0.68 -6.71 -3.88
C GLY A 244 2.17 -7.04 -3.66
N THR A 245 2.99 -6.89 -4.69
CA THR A 245 4.46 -6.99 -4.65
C THR A 245 5.08 -5.84 -5.46
N THR A 246 6.40 -5.73 -5.49
CA THR A 246 7.13 -4.77 -6.34
C THR A 246 7.29 -5.22 -7.78
N MET A 247 6.79 -6.38 -8.19
CA MET A 247 6.81 -6.79 -9.59
C MET A 247 5.66 -6.07 -10.34
N PRO A 248 5.94 -5.05 -11.14
CA PRO A 248 4.91 -4.26 -11.82
C PRO A 248 4.32 -4.99 -13.02
N SER A 249 3.26 -4.43 -13.59
CA SER A 249 2.75 -4.79 -14.91
C SER A 249 3.68 -4.22 -15.99
N TRP A 250 4.02 -5.04 -16.98
CA TRP A 250 4.79 -4.64 -18.16
C TRP A 250 3.92 -4.64 -19.43
N GLU A 251 2.62 -4.43 -19.24
CA GLU A 251 1.63 -4.39 -20.33
C GLU A 251 1.96 -3.32 -21.39
N HIS A 252 2.65 -2.25 -21.00
CA HIS A 252 3.08 -1.17 -21.88
C HIS A 252 4.21 -1.56 -22.84
N LEU A 253 4.97 -2.63 -22.57
CA LEU A 253 5.90 -3.20 -23.53
C LEU A 253 5.12 -3.85 -24.67
N SER A 254 5.68 -3.84 -25.87
CA SER A 254 5.08 -4.54 -27.00
C SER A 254 4.89 -6.03 -26.72
N GLU A 255 3.96 -6.66 -27.39
CA GLU A 255 3.79 -8.11 -27.29
C GLU A 255 5.07 -8.84 -27.68
N GLU A 256 5.74 -8.37 -28.73
CA GLU A 256 7.03 -8.88 -29.20
C GLU A 256 8.12 -8.78 -28.12
N ASP A 257 8.27 -7.64 -27.45
CA ASP A 257 9.25 -7.47 -26.37
C ASP A 257 8.97 -8.45 -25.23
N ARG A 258 7.69 -8.60 -24.85
CA ARG A 258 7.29 -9.55 -23.81
C ARG A 258 7.52 -11.01 -24.21
N LEU A 259 7.29 -11.37 -25.47
CA LEU A 259 7.61 -12.71 -26.00
C LEU A 259 9.13 -12.92 -26.08
N SER A 260 9.88 -11.90 -26.49
CA SER A 260 11.34 -11.92 -26.48
C SER A 260 11.90 -12.11 -25.06
N LEU A 261 11.32 -11.44 -24.07
CA LEU A 261 11.64 -11.66 -22.65
C LEU A 261 11.39 -13.10 -22.22
N VAL A 262 10.28 -13.72 -22.65
CA VAL A 262 9.99 -15.14 -22.37
C VAL A 262 11.11 -16.04 -22.91
N LEU A 263 11.56 -15.82 -24.14
CA LEU A 263 12.69 -16.56 -24.73
C LEU A 263 13.97 -16.39 -23.88
N TYR A 264 14.28 -15.14 -23.51
CA TYR A 264 15.46 -14.84 -22.72
C TYR A 264 15.42 -15.46 -21.33
N LEU A 265 14.29 -15.35 -20.60
CA LEU A 265 14.14 -15.96 -19.27
C LEU A 265 14.30 -17.48 -19.28
N LYS A 266 13.83 -18.13 -20.35
CA LYS A 266 14.00 -19.59 -20.52
C LYS A 266 15.47 -19.95 -20.75
N SER A 267 16.24 -19.13 -21.46
CA SER A 267 17.66 -19.36 -21.70
C SER A 267 18.51 -19.31 -20.43
N LEU A 268 18.11 -18.53 -19.43
CA LEU A 268 18.81 -18.42 -18.14
C LEU A 268 18.78 -19.71 -17.30
N SER A 269 17.85 -20.63 -17.56
CA SER A 269 17.60 -21.78 -16.69
C SER A 269 17.95 -23.12 -17.33
N LYS A 270 18.89 -23.84 -16.71
CA LYS A 270 19.22 -25.23 -17.10
C LYS A 270 18.01 -26.18 -17.06
N LYS A 271 16.99 -25.88 -16.25
CA LYS A 271 15.75 -26.71 -16.20
C LYS A 271 14.92 -26.58 -17.45
N PHE A 272 14.79 -25.35 -18.01
CA PHE A 272 14.12 -25.14 -19.28
C PHE A 272 14.90 -25.79 -20.42
N ALA A 273 16.22 -25.59 -20.48
CA ALA A 273 17.07 -26.23 -21.49
C ALA A 273 16.92 -27.76 -21.47
N LYS A 274 16.95 -28.40 -20.29
CA LYS A 274 16.77 -29.83 -20.14
C LYS A 274 15.36 -30.30 -20.56
N PHE A 275 14.33 -29.48 -20.29
CA PHE A 275 12.95 -29.80 -20.69
C PHE A 275 12.79 -29.77 -22.20
N ILE A 276 13.30 -28.72 -22.86
CA ILE A 276 13.26 -28.56 -24.31
C ILE A 276 14.05 -29.69 -24.99
N LYS A 277 15.30 -29.96 -24.54
CA LYS A 277 16.13 -31.04 -25.09
C LYS A 277 15.47 -32.41 -25.02
N LYS A 278 14.60 -32.64 -24.04
CA LYS A 278 13.85 -33.92 -23.88
C LYS A 278 12.57 -33.98 -24.68
N GLY A 279 12.23 -32.99 -25.49
CA GLY A 279 10.98 -32.94 -26.27
C GLY A 279 9.72 -33.03 -25.41
N LYS A 280 9.77 -32.63 -24.14
CA LYS A 280 8.63 -32.78 -23.21
C LYS A 280 7.58 -31.71 -23.49
N THR A 281 6.31 -32.12 -23.36
CA THR A 281 5.17 -31.20 -23.38
C THR A 281 4.71 -30.84 -21.97
N HIS A 282 4.11 -29.67 -21.85
CA HIS A 282 3.54 -29.22 -20.59
C HIS A 282 2.22 -29.95 -20.30
N LYS A 283 2.09 -30.53 -19.09
CA LYS A 283 0.78 -30.87 -18.53
C LYS A 283 0.22 -29.62 -17.87
N ILE A 284 -0.93 -29.16 -18.29
CA ILE A 284 -1.63 -28.01 -17.72
C ILE A 284 -2.70 -28.53 -16.77
N VAL A 285 -2.88 -27.84 -15.65
CA VAL A 285 -4.00 -28.08 -14.73
C VAL A 285 -5.28 -27.57 -15.39
N VAL A 286 -6.19 -28.47 -15.67
CA VAL A 286 -7.50 -28.13 -16.24
C VAL A 286 -8.32 -27.45 -15.14
N ILE A 287 -8.94 -26.34 -15.47
CA ILE A 287 -9.89 -25.61 -14.62
C ILE A 287 -11.28 -25.89 -15.21
N PRO A 288 -12.12 -26.66 -14.53
CA PRO A 288 -13.49 -26.88 -15.01
C PRO A 288 -14.31 -25.60 -14.91
N ASP A 289 -15.41 -25.53 -15.65
CA ASP A 289 -16.29 -24.35 -15.58
C ASP A 289 -16.81 -24.12 -14.16
N PRO A 290 -16.83 -22.85 -13.70
CA PRO A 290 -17.29 -22.54 -12.36
C PRO A 290 -18.79 -22.84 -12.19
N PRO A 291 -19.19 -23.65 -11.20
CA PRO A 291 -20.60 -23.94 -10.94
C PRO A 291 -21.34 -22.67 -10.48
N LYS A 292 -22.67 -22.72 -10.56
CA LYS A 292 -23.50 -21.66 -9.98
C LYS A 292 -23.23 -21.53 -8.47
N PHE A 293 -23.23 -20.30 -8.01
CA PHE A 293 -23.11 -19.97 -6.60
C PHE A 293 -24.39 -20.38 -5.83
N THR A 294 -24.25 -21.15 -4.75
CA THR A 294 -25.37 -21.58 -3.91
C THR A 294 -25.02 -21.47 -2.42
N LEU A 295 -26.02 -21.30 -1.54
CA LEU A 295 -25.81 -21.28 -0.10
C LEU A 295 -25.17 -22.59 0.41
N ALA A 296 -25.64 -23.74 -0.09
CA ALA A 296 -25.05 -25.03 0.25
C ALA A 296 -23.58 -25.15 -0.13
N SER A 297 -23.15 -24.54 -1.25
CA SER A 297 -21.74 -24.45 -1.64
C SER A 297 -20.93 -23.59 -0.66
N LEU A 298 -21.51 -22.51 -0.16
CA LEU A 298 -20.87 -21.67 0.87
C LEU A 298 -20.63 -22.42 2.17
N GLU A 299 -21.64 -23.10 2.67
CA GLU A 299 -21.57 -23.85 3.93
C GLU A 299 -20.52 -24.95 3.88
N ARG A 300 -20.48 -25.70 2.75
CA ARG A 300 -19.41 -26.70 2.52
C ARG A 300 -18.04 -26.04 2.41
N GLY A 301 -17.95 -24.91 1.69
CA GLY A 301 -16.72 -24.13 1.52
C GLY A 301 -16.21 -23.58 2.85
N GLU A 302 -17.08 -23.06 3.72
CA GLU A 302 -16.74 -22.62 5.06
C GLU A 302 -16.16 -23.76 5.89
N THR A 303 -16.85 -24.90 5.92
CA THR A 303 -16.40 -26.11 6.64
C THR A 303 -14.98 -26.52 6.18
N LEU A 304 -14.78 -26.63 4.87
CA LEU A 304 -13.47 -26.99 4.29
C LEU A 304 -12.40 -25.94 4.61
N PHE A 305 -12.77 -24.66 4.58
CA PHE A 305 -11.85 -23.56 4.89
C PHE A 305 -11.38 -23.61 6.36
N ILE A 306 -12.33 -23.78 7.29
CA ILE A 306 -11.99 -23.89 8.71
C ILE A 306 -11.08 -25.10 8.97
N GLN A 307 -11.35 -26.24 8.35
CA GLN A 307 -10.56 -27.46 8.54
C GLN A 307 -9.16 -27.41 7.91
N SER A 308 -8.99 -26.71 6.79
CA SER A 308 -7.77 -26.86 5.97
C SER A 308 -7.00 -25.58 5.70
N CYS A 309 -7.59 -24.39 5.97
CA CYS A 309 -7.01 -23.11 5.61
C CYS A 309 -6.83 -22.18 6.81
N SER A 310 -7.73 -22.29 7.82
CA SER A 310 -7.78 -21.35 8.94
C SER A 310 -6.53 -21.39 9.82
N ALA A 311 -5.84 -22.52 9.92
CA ALA A 311 -4.60 -22.64 10.68
C ALA A 311 -3.53 -21.61 10.26
N CYS A 312 -3.53 -21.22 8.97
CA CYS A 312 -2.62 -20.22 8.44
C CYS A 312 -3.32 -18.88 8.15
N HIS A 313 -4.53 -18.93 7.56
CA HIS A 313 -5.23 -17.72 7.13
C HIS A 313 -6.11 -17.10 8.21
N GLY A 314 -6.36 -17.80 9.32
CA GLY A 314 -7.35 -17.43 10.32
C GLY A 314 -8.79 -17.71 9.88
N VAL A 315 -9.71 -17.81 10.83
CA VAL A 315 -11.12 -18.17 10.54
C VAL A 315 -11.87 -17.14 9.69
N ARG A 316 -11.39 -15.91 9.67
CA ARG A 316 -11.93 -14.82 8.82
C ARG A 316 -10.96 -14.42 7.70
N GLY A 317 -9.94 -15.23 7.44
CA GLY A 317 -9.00 -15.02 6.35
C GLY A 317 -8.05 -13.82 6.54
N ARG A 318 -7.83 -13.32 7.77
CA ARG A 318 -7.05 -12.11 8.05
C ARG A 318 -5.58 -12.36 8.39
N SER A 319 -5.06 -13.53 8.07
CA SER A 319 -3.67 -13.92 8.33
C SER A 319 -3.34 -14.18 9.80
N ASP A 320 -4.34 -14.31 10.65
CA ASP A 320 -4.27 -14.47 12.11
C ASP A 320 -4.35 -15.95 12.57
N GLY A 321 -4.08 -16.89 11.66
CA GLY A 321 -4.06 -18.31 12.00
C GLY A 321 -2.95 -18.66 12.98
N ALA A 322 -3.20 -19.63 13.86
CA ALA A 322 -2.26 -20.05 14.92
C ALA A 322 -0.87 -20.47 14.40
N SER A 323 -0.80 -21.00 13.17
CA SER A 323 0.46 -21.40 12.54
C SER A 323 1.19 -20.27 11.82
N THR A 324 0.65 -19.07 11.77
CA THR A 324 1.17 -17.96 10.96
C THR A 324 2.59 -17.56 11.37
N LYS A 325 2.86 -17.47 12.67
CA LYS A 325 4.20 -17.11 13.20
C LYS A 325 5.29 -18.14 12.88
N LYS A 326 4.92 -19.40 12.59
CA LYS A 326 5.87 -20.48 12.25
C LYS A 326 6.16 -20.57 10.74
N ILE A 327 5.45 -19.76 9.91
CA ILE A 327 5.59 -19.81 8.45
C ILE A 327 6.74 -18.93 8.01
N VAL A 328 7.79 -19.58 7.50
CA VAL A 328 8.96 -18.91 6.93
C VAL A 328 9.07 -19.21 5.44
N ASN A 329 9.61 -18.28 4.68
CA ASN A 329 9.97 -18.49 3.28
C ASN A 329 11.30 -19.25 3.22
N ILE A 330 11.42 -20.18 2.28
CA ILE A 330 12.69 -20.90 1.97
C ILE A 330 13.85 -19.92 1.64
N ALA A 331 13.54 -18.69 1.28
CA ALA A 331 14.52 -17.62 1.02
C ALA A 331 14.87 -16.78 2.26
N THR A 332 14.61 -17.27 3.48
CA THR A 332 14.94 -16.64 4.78
C THR A 332 14.03 -15.52 5.27
N ASP A 333 13.04 -15.08 4.49
CA ASP A 333 12.09 -14.06 4.94
C ASP A 333 10.81 -14.69 5.49
N SER A 334 10.32 -14.19 6.63
CA SER A 334 8.97 -14.49 7.09
C SER A 334 7.95 -13.96 6.09
N ILE A 335 7.19 -14.85 5.46
CA ILE A 335 6.09 -14.47 4.58
C ILE A 335 4.78 -14.77 5.29
N TRP A 336 4.06 -13.74 5.61
CA TRP A 336 2.70 -13.85 6.14
C TRP A 336 1.75 -14.47 5.11
N PRO A 337 0.84 -15.36 5.54
CA PRO A 337 -0.29 -15.77 4.71
C PRO A 337 -1.01 -14.54 4.15
N ARG A 338 -1.54 -14.65 2.94
CA ARG A 338 -2.27 -13.52 2.36
C ARG A 338 -3.55 -13.24 3.17
N ASN A 339 -3.79 -11.98 3.53
CA ASN A 339 -5.06 -11.53 4.04
C ASN A 339 -6.12 -11.67 2.92
N LEU A 340 -7.06 -12.59 3.09
CA LEU A 340 -8.05 -12.93 2.09
C LEU A 340 -9.20 -11.92 2.02
N SER A 341 -9.29 -11.01 2.99
CA SER A 341 -10.23 -9.89 2.93
C SER A 341 -9.78 -8.76 1.98
N LYS A 342 -8.62 -8.91 1.33
CA LYS A 342 -8.02 -7.92 0.42
C LYS A 342 -7.73 -8.56 -0.96
N PRO A 343 -8.76 -8.90 -1.76
CA PRO A 343 -8.61 -9.65 -3.00
C PRO A 343 -7.77 -8.91 -4.05
N TRP A 344 -7.79 -7.58 -4.04
CA TRP A 344 -6.94 -6.76 -4.92
C TRP A 344 -5.43 -6.96 -4.71
N LYS A 345 -5.04 -7.68 -3.65
CA LYS A 345 -3.64 -8.08 -3.37
C LYS A 345 -3.34 -9.54 -3.71
N PHE A 346 -4.28 -10.29 -4.28
CA PHE A 346 -4.02 -11.68 -4.69
C PHE A 346 -3.07 -11.70 -5.88
N ARG A 347 -1.96 -12.40 -5.74
CA ARG A 347 -0.84 -12.37 -6.70
C ARG A 347 -1.21 -12.80 -8.11
N ARG A 348 -2.07 -13.79 -8.24
CA ARG A 348 -2.57 -14.28 -9.55
C ARG A 348 -3.79 -13.46 -10.01
N GLY A 349 -4.51 -12.85 -9.09
CA GLY A 349 -5.78 -12.18 -9.26
C GLY A 349 -6.88 -12.83 -8.42
N ASP A 350 -8.03 -12.20 -8.42
CA ASP A 350 -9.18 -12.46 -7.54
C ASP A 350 -10.39 -13.09 -8.27
N LYS A 351 -10.26 -13.34 -9.58
CA LYS A 351 -11.29 -14.08 -10.32
C LYS A 351 -11.37 -15.53 -9.83
N ARG A 352 -12.57 -16.11 -9.88
CA ARG A 352 -12.84 -17.47 -9.38
C ARG A 352 -11.85 -18.50 -9.92
N GLU A 353 -11.59 -18.46 -11.24
CA GLU A 353 -10.68 -19.37 -11.94
C GLU A 353 -9.22 -19.19 -11.46
N GLN A 354 -8.84 -17.97 -11.14
CA GLN A 354 -7.50 -17.64 -10.65
C GLN A 354 -7.27 -18.15 -9.22
N ILE A 355 -8.30 -18.06 -8.37
CA ILE A 355 -8.27 -18.61 -7.01
C ILE A 355 -8.22 -20.15 -7.11
N PHE A 356 -9.09 -20.77 -7.93
CA PHE A 356 -9.08 -22.21 -8.19
C PHE A 356 -7.71 -22.71 -8.64
N GLN A 357 -7.11 -22.03 -9.62
CA GLN A 357 -5.80 -22.38 -10.13
C GLN A 357 -4.72 -22.26 -9.03
N THR A 358 -4.80 -21.23 -8.17
CA THR A 358 -3.88 -21.06 -7.06
C THR A 358 -3.98 -22.22 -6.08
N LEU A 359 -5.19 -22.67 -5.74
CA LEU A 359 -5.40 -23.82 -4.86
C LEU A 359 -4.87 -25.12 -5.51
N ARG A 360 -5.13 -25.35 -6.79
CA ARG A 360 -4.67 -26.55 -7.51
C ARG A 360 -3.16 -26.60 -7.71
N THR A 361 -2.52 -25.48 -8.01
CA THR A 361 -1.08 -25.45 -8.29
C THR A 361 -0.21 -25.16 -7.08
N GLY A 362 -0.77 -24.59 -6.01
CA GLY A 362 -0.02 -24.04 -4.88
C GLY A 362 0.91 -22.90 -5.31
N LEU A 363 1.66 -22.38 -4.36
CA LEU A 363 2.68 -21.34 -4.61
C LEU A 363 4.07 -21.90 -4.24
N SER A 364 4.85 -22.28 -5.23
CA SER A 364 6.20 -22.81 -5.03
C SER A 364 7.07 -21.88 -4.19
N LEU A 365 7.90 -22.45 -3.33
CA LEU A 365 8.77 -21.69 -2.40
C LEU A 365 7.97 -20.84 -1.39
N THR A 366 6.79 -21.28 -1.02
CA THR A 366 6.03 -20.74 0.11
C THR A 366 5.35 -21.90 0.82
N ALA A 367 4.83 -21.65 2.02
CA ALA A 367 4.04 -22.61 2.77
C ALA A 367 2.63 -22.87 2.16
N MET A 368 2.19 -22.09 1.15
CA MET A 368 0.90 -22.33 0.51
C MET A 368 0.92 -23.63 -0.31
N PRO A 369 0.25 -24.70 0.16
CA PRO A 369 0.31 -26.01 -0.47
C PRO A 369 -0.51 -26.07 -1.76
N ARG A 370 -0.36 -27.16 -2.49
CA ARG A 370 -1.26 -27.55 -3.55
C ARG A 370 -2.36 -28.48 -3.01
N PHE A 371 -3.57 -28.31 -3.46
CA PHE A 371 -4.65 -29.23 -3.19
C PHE A 371 -4.92 -30.08 -4.45
N SER A 372 -4.30 -31.26 -4.50
CA SER A 372 -4.47 -32.19 -5.64
C SER A 372 -5.88 -32.78 -5.66
N PRO A 373 -6.35 -33.36 -6.81
CA PRO A 373 -7.64 -34.05 -6.88
C PRO A 373 -7.80 -35.23 -5.90
N ARG A 374 -6.68 -35.76 -5.35
CA ARG A 374 -6.72 -36.79 -4.30
C ARG A 374 -7.05 -36.21 -2.91
N ILE A 375 -6.75 -34.91 -2.67
CA ILE A 375 -7.05 -34.20 -1.40
C ILE A 375 -8.45 -33.59 -1.48
N PHE A 376 -8.72 -32.80 -2.53
CA PHE A 376 -10.03 -32.20 -2.79
C PHE A 376 -10.44 -32.42 -4.24
N LYS A 377 -11.67 -32.87 -4.44
CA LYS A 377 -12.31 -32.92 -5.77
C LYS A 377 -12.50 -31.49 -6.32
N ASP A 378 -12.81 -31.36 -7.60
CA ASP A 378 -12.98 -30.03 -8.23
C ASP A 378 -14.17 -29.27 -7.64
N GLU A 379 -15.25 -29.96 -7.30
CA GLU A 379 -16.42 -29.36 -6.64
C GLU A 379 -16.05 -28.75 -5.27
N GLN A 380 -15.22 -29.45 -4.49
CA GLN A 380 -14.75 -28.98 -3.19
C GLN A 380 -13.84 -27.76 -3.30
N ILE A 381 -13.01 -27.69 -4.36
CA ILE A 381 -12.22 -26.49 -4.64
C ILE A 381 -13.13 -25.32 -5.02
N TRP A 382 -14.20 -25.57 -5.80
CA TRP A 382 -15.18 -24.53 -6.11
C TRP A 382 -15.97 -24.06 -4.88
N ASP A 383 -16.31 -24.95 -3.96
CA ASP A 383 -16.93 -24.59 -2.67
C ASP A 383 -16.00 -23.68 -1.87
N LEU A 384 -14.69 -24.01 -1.79
CA LEU A 384 -13.68 -23.16 -1.17
C LEU A 384 -13.54 -21.79 -1.86
N VAL A 385 -13.52 -21.75 -3.19
CA VAL A 385 -13.45 -20.51 -3.97
C VAL A 385 -14.65 -19.61 -3.66
N ASN A 386 -15.86 -20.18 -3.63
CA ASN A 386 -17.09 -19.46 -3.34
C ASN A 386 -17.03 -18.86 -1.92
N TYR A 387 -16.58 -19.63 -0.93
CA TYR A 387 -16.42 -19.12 0.44
C TYR A 387 -15.36 -18.03 0.54
N VAL A 388 -14.17 -18.22 -0.07
CA VAL A 388 -13.10 -17.21 -0.04
C VAL A 388 -13.56 -15.87 -0.61
N GLN A 389 -14.40 -15.87 -1.65
CA GLN A 389 -14.95 -14.64 -2.19
C GLN A 389 -15.87 -13.88 -1.21
N THR A 390 -16.50 -14.57 -0.26
CA THR A 390 -17.33 -13.90 0.77
C THR A 390 -16.53 -13.27 1.90
N LEU A 391 -15.25 -13.60 2.04
CA LEU A 391 -14.38 -13.02 3.07
C LEU A 391 -13.99 -11.57 2.80
N SER A 392 -14.29 -11.07 1.61
CA SER A 392 -13.84 -9.77 1.12
C SER A 392 -14.99 -8.95 0.54
N PRO A 393 -14.88 -7.61 0.52
CA PRO A 393 -15.81 -6.77 -0.21
C PRO A 393 -15.69 -7.03 -1.72
N SER A 394 -16.78 -6.80 -2.45
CA SER A 394 -16.84 -7.00 -3.91
C SER A 394 -15.86 -6.10 -4.68
N GLN A 395 -15.51 -4.96 -4.12
CA GLN A 395 -14.58 -3.99 -4.69
C GLN A 395 -13.64 -3.44 -3.61
N LYS A 396 -12.45 -3.00 -4.03
CA LYS A 396 -11.55 -2.25 -3.15
C LYS A 396 -12.24 -0.96 -2.72
N PRO A 397 -12.31 -0.66 -1.41
CA PRO A 397 -12.87 0.60 -0.95
C PRO A 397 -12.09 1.79 -1.50
N GLU A 398 -12.80 2.84 -1.89
CA GLU A 398 -12.19 4.09 -2.31
C GLU A 398 -11.71 4.90 -1.11
N THR A 399 -10.64 5.65 -1.31
CA THR A 399 -10.14 6.60 -0.31
C THR A 399 -10.96 7.88 -0.41
N PRO A 400 -11.66 8.29 0.64
CA PRO A 400 -12.45 9.50 0.60
C PRO A 400 -11.55 10.74 0.59
N LYS A 401 -11.99 11.81 -0.06
CA LYS A 401 -11.31 13.11 -0.01
C LYS A 401 -11.46 13.77 1.36
N PHE A 402 -12.63 13.61 1.97
CA PHE A 402 -13.00 14.21 3.25
C PHE A 402 -13.51 13.15 4.22
N LEU A 403 -13.15 13.29 5.48
CA LEU A 403 -13.78 12.59 6.58
C LEU A 403 -14.93 13.49 7.11
N ASN A 404 -16.16 13.19 6.71
CA ASN A 404 -17.31 13.91 7.24
C ASN A 404 -17.67 13.35 8.61
N VAL A 405 -17.64 14.22 9.63
CA VAL A 405 -17.99 13.90 11.00
C VAL A 405 -19.42 14.36 11.26
N LYS A 406 -20.36 13.42 11.26
CA LYS A 406 -21.79 13.72 11.44
C LYS A 406 -22.10 14.12 12.86
N LYS A 407 -22.98 15.12 13.01
CA LYS A 407 -23.53 15.50 14.30
C LYS A 407 -24.63 14.52 14.72
N ILE A 408 -24.63 14.12 15.97
CA ILE A 408 -25.74 13.39 16.60
C ILE A 408 -26.18 14.08 17.89
N ASP A 409 -27.44 13.90 18.25
CA ASP A 409 -27.95 14.37 19.53
C ASP A 409 -27.66 13.33 20.63
N GLY A 410 -27.30 13.80 21.81
CA GLY A 410 -27.07 12.95 22.98
C GLY A 410 -25.63 12.43 23.15
N PRO A 411 -25.44 11.36 23.91
CA PRO A 411 -24.12 10.84 24.23
C PRO A 411 -23.49 10.13 23.03
N LEU A 412 -22.20 10.34 22.83
CA LEU A 412 -21.42 9.63 21.81
C LEU A 412 -21.14 8.18 22.25
N PRO A 413 -21.08 7.23 21.29
CA PRO A 413 -20.75 5.85 21.58
C PRO A 413 -19.32 5.73 22.14
N GLU A 414 -19.16 4.98 23.24
CA GLU A 414 -17.87 4.84 23.94
C GLU A 414 -17.17 3.53 23.67
N THR A 415 -17.87 2.54 23.12
CA THR A 415 -17.30 1.21 22.86
C THR A 415 -17.39 0.83 21.38
N PRO A 416 -16.48 -0.03 20.89
CA PRO A 416 -16.53 -0.50 19.51
C PRO A 416 -17.78 -1.30 19.13
N ASN A 417 -18.46 -1.90 20.12
CA ASN A 417 -19.65 -2.73 19.87
C ASN A 417 -20.97 -1.92 19.90
N ASP A 418 -20.91 -0.62 20.13
CA ASP A 418 -22.10 0.23 20.15
C ASP A 418 -22.81 0.20 18.79
N PRO A 419 -24.12 -0.08 18.75
CA PRO A 419 -24.88 -0.20 17.51
C PRO A 419 -24.92 1.10 16.69
N THR A 420 -24.74 2.27 17.30
CA THR A 420 -24.70 3.58 16.63
C THR A 420 -23.67 3.60 15.50
N TRP A 421 -22.55 2.91 15.68
CA TRP A 421 -21.52 2.82 14.65
C TRP A 421 -21.96 2.14 13.35
N LYS A 422 -23.06 1.36 13.36
CA LYS A 422 -23.56 0.69 12.15
C LYS A 422 -24.10 1.67 11.13
N ALA A 423 -24.66 2.79 11.58
CA ALA A 423 -25.24 3.83 10.73
C ALA A 423 -24.21 4.85 10.22
N VAL A 424 -22.95 4.77 10.68
CA VAL A 424 -21.88 5.71 10.28
C VAL A 424 -21.08 5.15 9.12
N ASP A 425 -20.83 5.98 8.13
CA ASP A 425 -20.06 5.61 6.94
C ASP A 425 -18.62 5.21 7.29
N SER A 426 -18.14 4.16 6.66
CA SER A 426 -16.77 3.68 6.81
C SER A 426 -15.86 4.36 5.80
N ASN A 427 -14.82 5.01 6.27
CA ASN A 427 -13.84 5.71 5.46
C ASN A 427 -12.51 4.94 5.45
N PHE A 428 -12.08 4.48 4.27
CA PHE A 428 -10.88 3.67 4.10
C PHE A 428 -9.67 4.56 3.77
N TYR A 429 -8.65 4.52 4.61
CA TYR A 429 -7.40 5.25 4.43
C TYR A 429 -6.23 4.29 4.22
N PRO A 430 -5.62 4.24 3.03
CA PRO A 430 -4.42 3.46 2.79
C PRO A 430 -3.21 4.06 3.51
N LEU A 431 -2.32 3.19 3.97
CA LEU A 431 -1.11 3.55 4.70
C LEU A 431 0.13 3.07 3.93
N ALA A 432 1.14 3.90 3.89
CA ALA A 432 2.44 3.61 3.32
C ALA A 432 3.47 3.34 4.42
N GLY A 433 4.41 2.44 4.17
CA GLY A 433 5.57 2.31 5.04
C GLY A 433 6.43 3.58 5.01
N GLN A 434 6.93 4.01 6.16
CA GLN A 434 7.87 5.14 6.23
C GLN A 434 9.22 4.74 5.62
N ILE A 435 9.60 5.34 4.48
CA ILE A 435 10.83 5.06 3.73
C ILE A 435 11.81 6.24 3.66
N ILE A 436 11.46 7.38 4.27
CA ILE A 436 12.18 8.65 4.16
C ILE A 436 13.32 8.74 5.18
N LYS A 437 13.03 8.36 6.44
CA LYS A 437 13.99 8.39 7.54
C LYS A 437 14.60 7.02 7.79
N SER A 438 15.67 6.96 8.58
CA SER A 438 16.28 5.69 9.02
C SER A 438 15.25 4.75 9.67
N LYS A 439 15.50 3.44 9.67
CA LYS A 439 14.56 2.40 10.10
C LYS A 439 13.29 2.38 9.23
N LYS A 440 13.49 2.19 7.93
CA LYS A 440 12.43 2.15 6.92
C LYS A 440 11.51 0.95 7.11
N VAL A 441 10.22 1.13 6.80
CA VAL A 441 9.24 0.05 6.61
C VAL A 441 8.91 0.00 5.12
N ILE A 442 9.30 -1.08 4.43
CA ILE A 442 9.17 -1.17 2.97
C ILE A 442 7.91 -1.96 2.57
N TYR A 443 7.55 -2.99 3.36
CA TYR A 443 6.39 -3.84 3.10
C TYR A 443 5.61 -4.05 4.39
N PRO A 444 4.74 -3.11 4.75
CA PRO A 444 3.95 -3.22 5.95
C PRO A 444 2.92 -4.35 5.83
N ILE A 445 2.69 -5.07 6.92
CA ILE A 445 1.58 -6.00 7.09
C ILE A 445 0.29 -5.18 7.25
N ILE A 446 0.35 -4.13 8.07
CA ILE A 446 -0.73 -3.17 8.25
C ILE A 446 -0.59 -2.10 7.17
N ASP A 447 -1.57 -1.96 6.30
CA ASP A 447 -1.51 -1.11 5.11
C ASP A 447 -2.74 -0.23 4.90
N ASN A 448 -3.63 -0.22 5.86
CA ASN A 448 -4.79 0.66 5.90
C ASN A 448 -5.38 0.77 7.30
N VAL A 449 -6.13 1.83 7.52
CA VAL A 449 -7.06 2.00 8.64
C VAL A 449 -8.42 2.39 8.09
N VAL A 450 -9.48 1.89 8.71
CA VAL A 450 -10.87 2.31 8.45
C VAL A 450 -11.34 3.17 9.62
N VAL A 451 -11.93 4.30 9.30
CA VAL A 451 -12.30 5.33 10.27
C VAL A 451 -13.77 5.69 10.12
N LYS A 452 -14.44 5.81 11.25
CA LYS A 452 -15.77 6.44 11.39
C LYS A 452 -15.65 7.52 12.45
N ALA A 453 -16.42 8.60 12.35
CA ALA A 453 -16.39 9.66 13.32
C ALA A 453 -17.76 10.29 13.53
N LEU A 454 -18.03 10.71 14.76
CA LEU A 454 -19.26 11.40 15.20
C LEU A 454 -18.90 12.51 16.17
N HIS A 455 -19.70 13.58 16.20
CA HIS A 455 -19.65 14.59 17.25
C HIS A 455 -21.05 14.94 17.75
N ASN A 456 -21.14 15.53 18.95
CA ASN A 456 -22.41 16.00 19.51
C ASN A 456 -22.41 17.51 19.85
N GLY A 457 -21.48 18.25 19.25
CA GLY A 457 -21.28 19.68 19.51
C GLY A 457 -20.42 19.98 20.74
N LYS A 458 -20.16 18.98 21.60
CA LYS A 458 -19.33 19.09 22.79
C LYS A 458 -18.10 18.18 22.71
N ASP A 459 -18.31 16.95 22.34
CA ASP A 459 -17.30 15.91 22.22
C ASP A 459 -17.24 15.37 20.78
N ILE A 460 -16.09 14.76 20.42
CA ILE A 460 -15.90 13.99 19.20
C ILE A 460 -15.44 12.57 19.57
N ALA A 461 -15.94 11.58 18.82
CA ALA A 461 -15.52 10.20 18.92
C ALA A 461 -15.11 9.64 17.56
N PHE A 462 -13.96 8.98 17.53
CA PHE A 462 -13.46 8.24 16.40
C PHE A 462 -13.56 6.75 16.69
N TYR A 463 -14.10 6.00 15.74
CA TYR A 463 -14.02 4.55 15.71
C TYR A 463 -13.03 4.17 14.62
N LEU A 464 -11.98 3.45 15.00
CA LEU A 464 -10.93 3.01 14.09
C LEU A 464 -10.87 1.49 14.10
N HIS A 465 -10.66 0.88 12.94
CA HIS A 465 -10.29 -0.51 12.89
C HIS A 465 -9.23 -0.78 11.82
N TRP A 466 -8.36 -1.74 12.09
CA TRP A 466 -7.31 -2.19 11.17
C TRP A 466 -7.04 -3.67 11.35
N ASP A 467 -6.61 -4.33 10.27
CA ASP A 467 -6.21 -5.73 10.32
C ASP A 467 -4.78 -5.81 10.83
N ASP A 468 -4.59 -6.55 11.91
CA ASP A 468 -3.32 -6.90 12.50
C ASP A 468 -3.39 -8.38 12.90
N PRO A 469 -2.54 -9.25 12.33
CA PRO A 469 -2.63 -10.69 12.60
C PRO A 469 -2.17 -11.08 14.01
N THR A 470 -1.59 -10.15 14.78
CA THR A 470 -1.07 -10.40 16.13
C THR A 470 -1.51 -9.33 17.11
N VAL A 471 -1.44 -9.67 18.39
CA VAL A 471 -1.54 -8.72 19.50
C VAL A 471 -0.18 -8.66 20.18
N ASP A 472 0.44 -7.49 20.20
CA ASP A 472 1.79 -7.34 20.71
C ASP A 472 1.88 -6.19 21.76
N PRO A 473 2.50 -6.43 22.91
CA PRO A 473 2.85 -7.74 23.45
C PRO A 473 1.59 -8.58 23.75
N ILE A 474 1.73 -9.89 23.79
CA ILE A 474 0.62 -10.80 24.10
C ILE A 474 0.08 -10.48 25.50
N LEU A 475 -1.07 -9.88 25.58
CA LEU A 475 -1.73 -9.50 26.83
C LEU A 475 -2.77 -10.55 27.23
N LYS A 476 -2.54 -11.28 28.32
CA LYS A 476 -3.47 -12.28 28.86
C LYS A 476 -4.92 -11.75 29.08
N LYS A 477 -5.11 -10.43 29.18
CA LYS A 477 -6.43 -9.78 29.36
C LYS A 477 -7.20 -9.48 28.07
N MET A 478 -6.58 -9.55 26.88
CA MET A 478 -7.28 -9.35 25.60
C MET A 478 -7.84 -10.65 25.02
N THR A 479 -7.49 -11.79 25.58
CA THR A 479 -7.96 -13.12 25.18
C THR A 479 -9.32 -13.47 25.76
N THR A 480 -10.32 -12.61 25.68
CA THR A 480 -11.71 -13.03 25.78
C THR A 480 -12.23 -13.41 24.39
N VAL A 481 -11.47 -14.22 23.68
CA VAL A 481 -11.93 -14.95 22.52
C VAL A 481 -12.09 -16.38 22.97
N GLU A 482 -13.29 -16.93 22.83
CA GLU A 482 -13.46 -18.37 22.77
C GLU A 482 -12.51 -18.87 21.68
N GLU A 483 -11.32 -19.31 22.09
CA GLU A 483 -10.41 -20.04 21.22
C GLU A 483 -11.11 -21.36 20.91
N SER A 484 -11.77 -21.44 19.77
CA SER A 484 -12.00 -22.74 19.17
C SER A 484 -10.62 -23.38 19.00
N PRO A 485 -10.38 -24.61 19.48
CA PRO A 485 -9.09 -25.25 19.36
C PRO A 485 -8.65 -25.20 17.91
N ALA A 486 -7.46 -24.65 17.66
CA ALA A 486 -6.92 -24.57 16.31
C ALA A 486 -6.91 -25.99 15.71
N PRO A 487 -7.42 -26.19 14.50
CA PRO A 487 -7.32 -27.48 13.85
C PRO A 487 -5.84 -27.85 13.72
N PRO A 488 -5.48 -29.13 13.87
CA PRO A 488 -4.08 -29.58 13.79
C PRO A 488 -3.49 -29.17 12.44
N LEU A 489 -2.19 -28.86 12.44
CA LEU A 489 -1.45 -28.60 11.21
C LEU A 489 -1.69 -29.76 10.22
N PRO A 490 -1.93 -29.47 8.92
CA PRO A 490 -1.96 -30.50 7.91
C PRO A 490 -0.71 -31.39 7.99
N ALA A 491 -0.86 -32.71 7.88
CA ALA A 491 0.22 -33.68 8.10
C ALA A 491 1.53 -33.39 7.33
N HIS A 492 1.45 -32.73 6.17
CA HIS A 492 2.62 -32.33 5.39
C HIS A 492 3.38 -31.10 5.91
N LEU A 493 2.91 -30.46 6.98
CA LEU A 493 3.55 -29.34 7.69
C LEU A 493 3.96 -29.75 9.12
N GLN A 494 3.64 -30.95 9.56
CA GLN A 494 4.14 -31.51 10.81
C GLN A 494 5.58 -31.95 10.54
N THR A 495 6.54 -31.35 11.25
CA THR A 495 7.93 -31.80 11.28
C THR A 495 8.09 -32.63 12.53
N ASP A 496 8.61 -33.84 12.39
CA ASP A 496 8.96 -34.73 13.51
C ASP A 496 10.28 -34.31 14.22
N GLU A 497 10.75 -33.08 13.97
CA GLU A 497 11.92 -32.57 14.66
C GLU A 497 11.58 -32.19 16.10
N PRO A 498 12.34 -32.69 17.10
CA PRO A 498 12.14 -32.29 18.48
C PRO A 498 12.34 -30.78 18.63
N GLU A 499 11.47 -30.13 19.42
CA GLU A 499 11.65 -28.73 19.81
C GLU A 499 13.06 -28.57 20.40
N GLU A 500 14.01 -28.04 19.62
CA GLU A 500 15.25 -27.53 20.15
C GLU A 500 14.91 -26.51 21.22
N GLN A 501 15.29 -26.79 22.45
CA GLN A 501 15.28 -25.80 23.52
C GLN A 501 16.17 -24.64 23.09
N LEU A 502 15.55 -23.61 22.55
CA LEU A 502 16.19 -22.33 22.29
C LEU A 502 16.79 -21.87 23.61
N SER A 503 18.13 -21.88 23.66
CA SER A 503 18.92 -21.27 24.72
C SER A 503 18.35 -19.88 25.04
N GLU A 504 18.44 -19.48 26.32
CA GLU A 504 18.06 -18.16 26.84
C GLU A 504 18.86 -17.00 26.17
N GLU A 505 18.76 -16.85 24.86
CA GLU A 505 19.28 -15.71 24.14
C GLU A 505 18.19 -14.63 24.10
N LEU A 506 18.50 -13.52 24.81
CA LEU A 506 17.87 -12.19 24.74
C LEU A 506 16.38 -12.24 24.37
N LYS A 507 15.51 -12.15 25.37
CA LYS A 507 14.07 -11.93 25.13
C LYS A 507 13.91 -10.87 24.07
N PRO A 508 13.26 -11.14 22.93
CA PRO A 508 13.03 -10.13 21.92
C PRO A 508 12.39 -8.92 22.61
N GLN A 509 12.90 -7.73 22.36
CA GLN A 509 12.32 -6.51 22.90
C GLN A 509 10.89 -6.42 22.39
N GLU A 510 9.90 -6.64 23.25
CA GLU A 510 8.49 -6.61 22.88
C GLU A 510 8.07 -5.17 22.65
N PHE A 511 7.63 -4.87 21.42
CA PHE A 511 7.11 -3.57 21.04
C PHE A 511 5.58 -3.61 21.03
N PRO A 512 4.89 -2.60 21.57
CA PRO A 512 3.44 -2.57 21.56
C PRO A 512 2.89 -2.17 20.18
N ASP A 513 1.76 -2.78 19.80
CA ASP A 513 0.94 -2.26 18.73
C ASP A 513 0.42 -0.88 19.07
N SER A 514 0.43 0.04 18.14
CA SER A 514 0.00 1.40 18.40
C SER A 514 -0.63 2.04 17.16
N ILE A 515 -1.54 2.98 17.40
CA ILE A 515 -2.11 3.85 16.37
C ILE A 515 -2.16 5.28 16.89
N SER A 516 -1.88 6.26 16.02
CA SER A 516 -2.18 7.65 16.34
C SER A 516 -2.98 8.33 15.24
N ILE A 517 -3.90 9.19 15.68
CA ILE A 517 -4.48 10.25 14.86
C ILE A 517 -3.60 11.48 15.05
N GLN A 518 -3.24 12.12 13.96
CA GLN A 518 -2.40 13.31 13.94
C GLN A 518 -3.19 14.51 13.44
N PHE A 519 -3.12 15.61 14.17
CA PHE A 519 -3.70 16.90 13.83
C PHE A 519 -2.62 18.00 13.88
N PRO A 520 -2.75 19.12 13.16
CA PRO A 520 -1.99 20.32 13.50
C PRO A 520 -2.31 20.75 14.94
N SER A 521 -1.36 21.31 15.69
CA SER A 521 -1.66 21.82 17.05
C SER A 521 -2.53 23.08 17.01
N SER A 522 -2.47 23.83 15.91
CA SER A 522 -3.33 24.98 15.64
C SER A 522 -3.67 25.04 14.16
N ILE A 523 -4.87 25.54 13.84
CA ILE A 523 -5.28 25.86 12.48
C ILE A 523 -5.12 27.37 12.34
N ASN A 524 -4.07 27.78 11.62
CA ASN A 524 -3.80 29.19 11.36
C ASN A 524 -4.57 29.65 10.12
N ASP A 525 -4.91 30.93 10.05
CA ASP A 525 -5.66 31.55 8.93
C ASP A 525 -4.97 31.42 7.56
N GLY A 526 -3.69 31.04 7.53
CA GLY A 526 -2.89 30.81 6.33
C GLY A 526 -2.89 29.38 5.83
N ASN A 527 -3.66 28.46 6.40
CA ASN A 527 -3.73 27.05 6.00
C ASN A 527 -2.38 26.31 5.91
N GLU A 528 -1.38 26.73 6.67
CA GLU A 528 -0.08 26.05 6.73
C GLU A 528 -0.24 24.68 7.39
N ARG A 529 0.00 23.58 6.62
CA ARG A 529 -0.01 22.22 7.15
C ARG A 529 1.37 21.86 7.69
N PRO A 530 1.44 21.26 8.90
CA PRO A 530 2.69 20.71 9.41
C PRO A 530 3.24 19.64 8.46
N TYR A 531 4.55 19.40 8.52
CA TYR A 531 5.11 18.28 7.79
C TYR A 531 4.47 16.97 8.27
N PHE A 532 4.01 16.13 7.35
CA PHE A 532 3.20 14.95 7.67
C PHE A 532 3.92 13.89 8.53
N LEU A 533 5.26 13.92 8.62
CA LEU A 533 6.05 13.09 9.52
C LEU A 533 6.18 13.73 10.92
N ASN A 534 5.07 13.89 11.62
CA ASN A 534 4.94 14.41 12.97
C ASN A 534 5.36 15.89 13.10
N GLY A 535 5.01 16.71 12.12
CA GLY A 535 5.26 18.16 12.15
C GLY A 535 6.72 18.56 11.96
N ASP A 536 6.99 19.79 12.26
CA ASP A 536 8.32 20.43 12.26
C ASP A 536 8.41 21.47 13.39
N SER A 537 9.55 22.14 13.51
CA SER A 537 9.79 23.11 14.61
C SER A 537 8.88 24.34 14.55
N LYS A 538 8.36 24.70 13.37
CA LYS A 538 7.47 25.86 13.20
C LYS A 538 6.00 25.46 13.31
N HIS A 539 5.68 24.24 12.89
CA HIS A 539 4.32 23.70 12.81
C HIS A 539 4.24 22.40 13.60
N PRO A 540 4.03 22.50 14.94
CA PRO A 540 3.85 21.34 15.80
C PRO A 540 2.55 20.63 15.49
N VAL A 541 2.47 19.35 15.90
CA VAL A 541 1.27 18.51 15.78
C VAL A 541 0.83 17.98 17.11
N ASN A 542 -0.49 17.86 17.30
CA ASN A 542 -1.14 17.12 18.39
C ASN A 542 -1.40 15.69 17.93
N LEU A 543 -0.92 14.70 18.69
CA LEU A 543 -1.09 13.29 18.39
C LEU A 543 -1.98 12.64 19.45
N TRP A 544 -3.06 12.00 19.04
CA TRP A 544 -3.88 11.13 19.88
C TRP A 544 -3.42 9.69 19.66
N LYS A 545 -2.58 9.20 20.55
CA LYS A 545 -1.94 7.89 20.37
C LYS A 545 -2.47 6.88 21.37
N TRP A 546 -3.03 5.79 20.86
CA TRP A 546 -3.31 4.58 21.62
C TRP A 546 -2.16 3.58 21.46
N SER A 547 -1.90 2.82 22.55
CA SER A 547 -0.92 1.74 22.55
C SER A 547 -1.50 0.52 23.26
N SER A 548 -1.18 -0.68 22.80
CA SER A 548 -1.57 -1.95 23.43
C SER A 548 -0.93 -2.13 24.80
N HIS A 549 0.22 -1.50 25.03
CA HIS A 549 0.87 -1.48 26.35
C HIS A 549 1.45 -0.09 26.67
N PRO A 550 1.05 0.53 27.80
CA PRO A 550 -0.11 0.18 28.66
C PRO A 550 -1.39 0.48 27.87
N MET A 551 -2.36 -0.40 27.85
CA MET A 551 -3.60 -0.35 27.03
C MET A 551 -4.38 0.97 27.24
N LYS A 552 -3.84 2.08 26.70
CA LYS A 552 -4.27 3.45 26.98
C LYS A 552 -4.03 4.37 25.78
N ALA A 553 -4.94 5.30 25.58
CA ALA A 553 -4.69 6.44 24.70
C ALA A 553 -4.15 7.64 25.48
N LEU A 554 -3.18 8.33 24.93
CA LEU A 554 -2.57 9.53 25.47
C LEU A 554 -2.41 10.58 24.37
N GLU A 555 -2.39 11.85 24.79
CA GLU A 555 -2.08 12.98 23.94
C GLU A 555 -0.58 13.31 23.99
N PHE A 556 -0.03 13.58 22.81
CA PHE A 556 1.38 13.96 22.63
C PHE A 556 1.45 15.22 21.78
N THR A 557 2.54 15.94 21.95
CA THR A 557 2.94 17.03 21.07
C THR A 557 4.19 16.61 20.31
N ALA A 558 4.25 16.89 19.02
CA ALA A 558 5.45 16.58 18.24
C ALA A 558 5.86 17.75 17.34
N THR A 559 7.18 17.93 17.20
CA THR A 559 7.85 18.92 16.34
C THR A 559 8.83 18.23 15.38
N GLY A 560 8.48 17.02 14.95
CA GLY A 560 9.22 16.15 14.05
C GLY A 560 9.25 14.70 14.53
N ILE A 561 9.65 13.81 13.65
CA ILE A 561 9.59 12.35 13.85
C ILE A 561 10.39 11.83 15.06
N LYS A 562 11.40 12.58 15.51
CA LYS A 562 12.24 12.25 16.67
C LYS A 562 11.94 13.09 17.92
N LYS A 563 11.08 14.08 17.82
CA LYS A 563 10.74 15.01 18.90
C LYS A 563 9.26 14.86 19.23
N ILE A 564 8.93 13.81 19.97
CA ILE A 564 7.56 13.46 20.38
C ILE A 564 7.57 13.44 21.91
N ASN A 565 6.76 14.28 22.52
CA ASN A 565 6.65 14.44 23.96
C ASN A 565 5.22 14.11 24.41
N VAL A 566 5.09 13.28 25.45
CA VAL A 566 3.81 13.07 26.11
C VAL A 566 3.39 14.35 26.81
N GLN A 567 2.14 14.72 26.71
CA GLN A 567 1.60 15.87 27.41
C GLN A 567 1.48 15.59 28.93
N LYS A 568 1.44 16.64 29.74
CA LYS A 568 1.26 16.52 31.19
C LYS A 568 -0.08 15.84 31.53
N ASN A 569 -0.16 15.18 32.67
CA ASN A 569 -1.39 14.50 33.08
C ASN A 569 -2.62 15.44 33.16
N SER A 570 -2.41 16.71 33.52
CA SER A 570 -3.46 17.73 33.56
C SER A 570 -4.02 18.11 32.18
N SER A 571 -3.27 17.82 31.12
CA SER A 571 -3.65 18.12 29.72
C SER A 571 -4.14 16.86 28.98
N GLN A 572 -4.30 15.73 29.66
CA GLN A 572 -4.78 14.48 29.06
C GLN A 572 -6.31 14.43 29.11
N ASN A 573 -6.96 14.65 27.95
CA ASN A 573 -8.42 14.65 27.83
C ASN A 573 -8.96 13.44 27.03
N LEU A 574 -8.07 12.57 26.55
CA LEU A 574 -8.41 11.47 25.65
C LEU A 574 -8.85 10.23 26.43
N LYS A 575 -10.02 9.68 26.06
CA LYS A 575 -10.53 8.40 26.53
C LYS A 575 -10.50 7.38 25.41
N SER A 576 -10.29 6.10 25.74
CA SER A 576 -10.29 5.03 24.75
C SER A 576 -10.86 3.73 25.26
N LYS A 577 -11.47 2.95 24.36
CA LYS A 577 -11.90 1.56 24.56
C LYS A 577 -11.53 0.76 23.33
N VAL A 578 -10.99 -0.42 23.53
CA VAL A 578 -10.49 -1.29 22.47
C VAL A 578 -11.05 -2.69 22.60
N SER A 579 -11.21 -3.37 21.47
CA SER A 579 -11.39 -4.81 21.38
C SER A 579 -10.57 -5.36 20.22
N TYR A 580 -10.19 -6.63 20.32
CA TYR A 580 -9.48 -7.35 19.26
C TYR A 580 -10.22 -8.66 18.98
N LYS A 581 -10.53 -8.92 17.71
CA LYS A 581 -11.20 -10.15 17.27
C LYS A 581 -10.76 -10.56 15.87
N PHE A 582 -10.39 -11.81 15.69
CA PHE A 582 -10.12 -12.40 14.38
C PHE A 582 -9.16 -11.56 13.54
N GLY A 583 -7.97 -11.26 14.07
CA GLY A 583 -6.94 -10.52 13.33
C GLY A 583 -7.27 -9.05 13.08
N ARG A 584 -8.10 -8.42 13.92
CA ARG A 584 -8.51 -7.03 13.76
C ARG A 584 -8.69 -6.33 15.09
N TYR A 585 -8.08 -5.15 15.21
CA TYR A 585 -8.36 -4.20 16.26
C TYR A 585 -9.59 -3.36 15.94
N PHE A 586 -10.35 -3.03 16.99
CA PHE A 586 -11.47 -2.10 16.99
C PHE A 586 -11.28 -1.15 18.17
N LEU A 587 -11.10 0.13 17.89
CA LEU A 587 -10.74 1.16 18.87
C LEU A 587 -11.71 2.32 18.79
N VAL A 588 -12.22 2.76 19.92
CA VAL A 588 -12.91 4.05 20.05
C VAL A 588 -12.00 4.99 20.83
N MET A 589 -11.77 6.19 20.29
CA MET A 589 -11.13 7.32 20.98
C MET A 589 -12.10 8.49 21.05
N LYS A 590 -12.25 9.10 22.23
CA LYS A 590 -13.18 10.19 22.51
C LYS A 590 -12.49 11.30 23.26
N ARG A 591 -12.75 12.56 22.88
CA ARG A 591 -12.24 13.77 23.55
C ARG A 591 -13.22 14.93 23.39
N PRO A 592 -13.25 15.92 24.30
CA PRO A 592 -13.92 17.21 24.06
C PRO A 592 -13.42 17.87 22.76
N LEU A 593 -14.30 18.57 22.03
CA LEU A 593 -13.93 19.33 20.83
C LEU A 593 -12.90 20.42 21.16
N THR A 594 -13.04 21.05 22.33
CA THR A 594 -12.14 22.07 22.83
C THR A 594 -11.58 21.67 24.20
N THR A 595 -10.33 22.08 24.48
CA THR A 595 -9.63 21.84 25.74
C THR A 595 -9.07 23.15 26.28
N PRO A 596 -8.72 23.22 27.58
CA PRO A 596 -8.10 24.42 28.14
C PRO A 596 -6.72 24.76 27.56
N ASP A 597 -6.00 23.75 27.04
CA ASP A 597 -4.62 23.94 26.52
C ASP A 597 -4.63 24.27 25.02
N THR A 598 -5.00 25.48 24.69
CA THR A 598 -5.16 25.96 23.30
C THR A 598 -3.84 26.08 22.52
N LYS A 599 -2.67 25.96 23.17
CA LYS A 599 -1.36 26.10 22.53
C LYS A 599 -0.84 24.80 21.93
N ILE A 600 -1.20 23.67 22.52
CA ILE A 600 -0.67 22.36 22.12
C ILE A 600 -1.74 21.40 21.64
N ASP A 601 -3.00 21.66 21.99
CA ASP A 601 -4.16 20.85 21.60
C ASP A 601 -4.92 21.46 20.43
N ILE A 602 -5.23 20.63 19.47
CA ILE A 602 -6.16 21.03 18.41
C ILE A 602 -7.52 21.39 18.99
N GLN A 603 -8.04 22.54 18.62
CA GLN A 603 -9.39 23.00 18.92
C GLN A 603 -10.27 22.77 17.70
N LEU A 604 -11.30 21.94 17.84
CA LEU A 604 -12.17 21.54 16.74
C LEU A 604 -13.49 22.33 16.79
N GLN A 605 -13.94 22.80 15.65
CA GLN A 605 -15.18 23.57 15.54
C GLN A 605 -16.05 23.05 14.39
N PRO A 606 -17.38 22.99 14.54
CA PRO A 606 -18.29 22.69 13.44
C PRO A 606 -18.09 23.66 12.26
N GLY A 607 -18.21 23.14 11.05
CA GLY A 607 -17.99 23.91 9.80
C GLY A 607 -16.52 24.14 9.44
N GLN A 608 -15.56 23.82 10.31
CA GLN A 608 -14.14 23.99 10.04
C GLN A 608 -13.55 22.75 9.38
N THR A 609 -12.75 22.97 8.32
CA THR A 609 -11.91 21.91 7.76
C THR A 609 -10.65 21.75 8.57
N THR A 610 -10.39 20.54 9.06
CA THR A 610 -9.24 20.19 9.89
C THR A 610 -8.40 19.12 9.21
N PRO A 611 -7.10 19.34 8.99
CA PRO A 611 -6.20 18.28 8.51
C PRO A 611 -6.10 17.13 9.50
N ILE A 612 -6.17 15.89 8.99
CA ILE A 612 -6.07 14.66 9.77
C ILE A 612 -5.13 13.68 9.08
N ALA A 613 -4.28 12.99 9.85
CA ALA A 613 -3.40 11.95 9.33
C ALA A 613 -3.31 10.78 10.32
N PHE A 614 -2.84 9.63 9.84
CA PHE A 614 -2.79 8.39 10.62
C PHE A 614 -1.38 7.80 10.62
N ASN A 615 -0.96 7.30 11.78
CA ASN A 615 0.28 6.55 11.93
C ASN A 615 0.00 5.26 12.71
N LEU A 616 0.57 4.13 12.28
CA LEU A 616 0.45 2.86 12.98
C LEU A 616 1.82 2.19 13.15
N TRP A 617 1.95 1.40 14.20
CA TRP A 617 3.12 0.62 14.54
C TRP A 617 2.69 -0.82 14.81
N ASN A 618 3.33 -1.76 14.14
CA ASN A 618 3.14 -3.20 14.33
C ASN A 618 4.24 -3.72 15.26
N GLY A 619 3.85 -4.15 16.45
CA GLY A 619 4.77 -4.66 17.47
C GLY A 619 5.52 -5.89 17.00
N SER A 620 4.86 -6.85 16.33
CA SER A 620 5.48 -8.08 15.81
C SER A 620 6.57 -7.83 14.76
N ALA A 621 6.50 -6.68 14.07
CA ALA A 621 7.52 -6.25 13.11
C ALA A 621 8.62 -5.37 13.76
N GLY A 622 8.61 -5.21 15.08
CA GLY A 622 9.52 -4.35 15.82
C GLY A 622 9.41 -2.88 15.40
N GLU A 623 8.20 -2.44 15.12
CA GLU A 623 7.95 -1.06 14.70
C GLU A 623 7.84 -0.14 15.91
N THR A 624 8.68 0.89 15.92
CA THR A 624 8.72 1.90 16.99
C THR A 624 9.33 3.21 16.48
N GLY A 625 8.96 4.32 17.07
CA GLY A 625 9.50 5.64 16.74
C GLY A 625 9.28 5.98 15.26
N SER A 626 10.37 6.10 14.48
CA SER A 626 10.31 6.38 13.04
C SER A 626 9.96 5.18 12.18
N LYS A 627 10.13 3.95 12.68
CA LYS A 627 9.76 2.72 11.98
C LYS A 627 8.25 2.50 12.15
N LYS A 628 7.46 2.92 11.17
CA LYS A 628 5.98 2.94 11.24
C LYS A 628 5.36 2.99 9.84
N VAL A 629 4.07 2.77 9.77
CA VAL A 629 3.26 3.11 8.60
C VAL A 629 2.56 4.45 8.81
N ILE A 630 2.33 5.17 7.72
CA ILE A 630 1.86 6.54 7.72
C ILE A 630 0.86 6.80 6.60
N SER A 631 0.00 7.80 6.80
CA SER A 631 -0.69 8.49 5.71
C SER A 631 -0.09 9.89 5.48
N SER A 632 -0.44 10.53 4.36
CA SER A 632 -0.37 11.99 4.26
C SER A 632 -1.55 12.64 4.98
N TRP A 633 -1.68 13.97 4.87
CA TRP A 633 -2.83 14.68 5.35
C TRP A 633 -4.07 14.44 4.47
N PHE A 634 -5.18 14.15 5.11
CA PHE A 634 -6.54 14.22 4.57
C PHE A 634 -7.27 15.37 5.25
N ASP A 635 -8.49 15.66 4.82
CA ASP A 635 -9.32 16.69 5.41
C ASP A 635 -10.49 16.08 6.18
N MET A 636 -10.76 16.62 7.34
CA MET A 636 -11.90 16.30 8.18
C MET A 636 -12.81 17.53 8.27
N ILE A 637 -14.12 17.33 8.13
CA ILE A 637 -15.14 18.37 8.26
C ILE A 637 -16.14 17.93 9.30
N LEU A 638 -16.36 18.77 10.31
CA LEU A 638 -17.41 18.58 11.30
C LEU A 638 -18.70 19.25 10.78
N GLU A 639 -19.80 18.49 10.72
CA GLU A 639 -21.13 19.01 10.36
C GLU A 639 -21.70 19.96 11.40
#